data_fdcd612b237277fb39df41acd9892572
#
_entry.id   fdcd612b237277fb39df41acd9892572
#
_cell.length_a   1.000
_cell.length_b   1.000
_cell.length_c   1.000
_cell.angle_alpha   90.00
_cell.angle_beta   90.00
_cell.angle_gamma   90.00
#
_symmetry.space_group_name_H-M   'P 1'
#
loop_
_entity.id
_entity.type
_entity.pdbx_description
1 polymer ?
#
loop_
_entity_poly.entity_id
_entity_poly.type
_entity_poly.pdbx_seq_one_letter_code
_entity_poly.pdbx_strand_id
1 'polypeptide(L)'
;VNEEINSGFSVNSIQQELAGGKGESAVEQGAGKRGKRAARKVGLKVERRFTEAGIDPFDSVEWDTRTANISNEKGETVFEQTEIEVPASWSQLATNVVVSKYFRGHVGQPGRENSVRQLIGRVVARITEWGIKGGYFASPEDAQAFSDELTYLLVHQKMAFNSPVWFNLGVENTPQQASACFINSVDDTMESIMGLAKTEAMLFKGGSGAGTNISAIRSSREELAGGGMASGPVSFMRGFDAFAGVIKSGGKTRRAAKMVILDADHPDIREFIHCKADEEKKAWSLIDAGYDGGFNVPGGAYDSIYFQNANHSVRVKDSFMRSAEANGSWDTRSVTGGVALETYKANDLLREMAEAAHLCGDPGIQYDSTINRWNPVKASGRINSSNPCSEYMFLDDTACNLASLNLMTFLGEADEQVFQVEDFRFAVSLTILAQEILVDFASYPTRAIEKNSHLFRPLGLGFANLGALLMAEGKPYDSDGGRNLAACITSLMCGEAYLMSAKIAHAMGPFPRYRMNRKPFLEVIGMHRDAAQQVDGEGVSRDLLEASRKVWDSALEEGRQHGYKNAQVTVLAPTGTIAFMMDCDTTGVEPDIALIKYKKLVGGGFLKIANQTVGMALRKIGYGAEEVESILAFLDEKETIEGAPNLKEEHVEIFDCAFRPQNGQRSIGWMGHLRMMGAVQPFLSGA
;
A
#
# COMPACT_ATOMS: atom_id res chain seq x y z
N VAL A 1 21.35 26.94 -22.35
CA VAL A 1 20.95 26.42 -21.03
C VAL A 1 20.09 25.17 -21.19
N ASN A 2 19.52 24.92 -22.36
CA ASN A 2 18.67 23.75 -22.62
C ASN A 2 19.40 22.53 -23.24
N GLU A 3 20.69 22.61 -23.51
CA GLU A 3 21.45 21.49 -24.08
C GLU A 3 22.18 20.60 -23.07
N GLU A 4 22.27 21.01 -21.80
CA GLU A 4 22.99 20.24 -20.76
C GLU A 4 22.10 19.28 -19.94
N ILE A 5 20.79 19.28 -20.11
CA ILE A 5 19.87 18.42 -19.34
C ILE A 5 19.61 17.07 -20.02
N ASN A 6 20.02 16.90 -21.29
CA ASN A 6 19.81 15.68 -22.08
C ASN A 6 21.02 14.73 -22.18
N SER A 7 22.10 14.98 -21.42
CA SER A 7 23.17 13.99 -21.30
C SER A 7 22.78 12.95 -20.26
N GLY A 8 22.51 11.72 -20.72
CA GLY A 8 22.16 10.59 -19.89
C GLY A 8 23.03 10.48 -18.64
N PHE A 9 22.40 10.41 -17.47
CA PHE A 9 23.07 10.18 -16.21
C PHE A 9 23.74 8.79 -16.24
N SER A 10 25.03 8.77 -16.54
CA SER A 10 25.84 7.56 -16.45
C SER A 10 26.31 7.37 -15.01
N VAL A 11 26.24 6.16 -14.49
CA VAL A 11 26.77 5.77 -13.18
C VAL A 11 28.23 6.23 -12.98
N ASN A 12 29.00 6.37 -14.07
CA ASN A 12 30.37 6.86 -14.08
C ASN A 12 30.50 8.35 -13.65
N SER A 13 29.50 9.19 -13.90
CA SER A 13 29.53 10.61 -13.47
C SER A 13 29.35 10.74 -11.95
N ILE A 14 28.53 9.90 -11.35
CA ILE A 14 28.30 9.87 -9.89
C ILE A 14 29.56 9.39 -9.15
N GLN A 15 30.30 8.44 -9.71
CA GLN A 15 31.56 7.97 -9.11
C GLN A 15 32.70 8.98 -9.18
N GLN A 16 32.75 9.86 -10.18
CA GLN A 16 33.76 10.92 -10.27
C GLN A 16 33.54 12.04 -9.24
N GLU A 17 32.29 12.39 -8.92
CA GLU A 17 32.00 13.35 -7.86
C GLU A 17 32.31 12.82 -6.46
N LEU A 18 32.07 11.52 -6.20
CA LEU A 18 32.37 10.89 -4.91
C LEU A 18 33.87 10.68 -4.67
N ALA A 19 34.67 10.60 -5.72
CA ALA A 19 36.14 10.46 -5.63
C ALA A 19 36.89 11.81 -5.39
N GLY A 20 36.22 12.95 -5.65
CA GLY A 20 36.82 14.30 -5.55
C GLY A 20 36.73 14.98 -4.18
N GLY A 21 35.93 14.47 -3.28
CA GLY A 21 35.66 15.09 -1.96
C GLY A 21 36.56 14.62 -0.84
N LYS A 22 37.83 15.01 -0.83
CA LYS A 22 38.69 14.94 0.37
C LYS A 22 38.63 16.26 1.11
N GLY A 23 37.88 16.32 2.20
CA GLY A 23 37.86 17.38 3.17
C GLY A 23 38.08 16.82 4.57
N GLU A 24 39.23 17.15 5.16
CA GLU A 24 39.69 16.73 6.48
C GLU A 24 38.81 17.27 7.61
N SER A 25 38.53 16.44 8.63
CA SER A 25 38.53 16.92 10.02
C SER A 25 38.90 15.78 10.97
N ALA A 26 40.04 15.91 11.60
CA ALA A 26 40.56 15.07 12.65
C ALA A 26 39.88 15.38 13.99
N VAL A 27 39.49 14.34 14.76
CA VAL A 27 39.49 14.39 16.22
C VAL A 27 40.04 13.07 16.75
N GLU A 28 40.99 13.21 17.66
CA GLU A 28 41.87 12.18 18.19
C GLU A 28 41.21 11.23 19.23
N GLN A 29 41.69 10.01 19.16
CA GLN A 29 42.22 9.09 20.18
C GLN A 29 41.34 8.70 21.40
N GLY A 30 41.09 7.41 21.45
CA GLY A 30 40.81 6.62 22.64
C GLY A 30 41.07 5.14 22.37
N ALA A 31 42.19 4.63 22.89
CA ALA A 31 42.73 3.30 22.61
C ALA A 31 41.90 2.14 23.23
N GLY A 32 41.79 1.05 22.50
CA GLY A 32 41.79 -0.31 23.03
C GLY A 32 40.50 -1.04 23.12
N LYS A 33 40.19 -1.82 22.08
CA LYS A 33 39.77 -3.22 22.19
C LYS A 33 39.72 -3.84 20.77
N ARG A 34 40.32 -5.04 20.61
CA ARG A 34 40.40 -5.79 19.36
C ARG A 34 39.05 -5.84 18.64
N GLY A 35 38.90 -5.04 17.60
CA GLY A 35 37.74 -5.05 16.74
C GLY A 35 37.70 -6.37 15.95
N LYS A 36 36.58 -7.10 16.05
CA LYS A 36 36.22 -8.10 15.04
C LYS A 36 36.22 -7.35 13.70
N ARG A 37 37.05 -7.81 12.74
CA ARG A 37 37.00 -7.33 11.36
C ARG A 37 35.54 -7.39 10.90
N ALA A 38 34.95 -6.23 10.63
CA ALA A 38 33.67 -6.19 9.93
C ALA A 38 33.85 -6.97 8.63
N ALA A 39 32.99 -7.96 8.39
CA ALA A 39 33.00 -8.69 7.13
C ALA A 39 32.87 -7.64 6.01
N ARG A 40 33.74 -7.73 4.99
CA ARG A 40 33.71 -6.84 3.83
C ARG A 40 32.35 -7.07 3.14
N LYS A 41 31.52 -6.05 3.06
CA LYS A 41 30.28 -6.10 2.26
C LYS A 41 30.68 -6.45 0.83
N VAL A 42 30.09 -7.50 0.27
CA VAL A 42 30.46 -7.99 -1.07
C VAL A 42 29.61 -7.30 -2.15
N GLY A 43 28.47 -6.71 -1.75
CA GLY A 43 27.47 -6.21 -2.68
C GLY A 43 26.70 -7.35 -3.38
N LEU A 44 25.72 -6.98 -4.16
CA LEU A 44 24.85 -7.90 -4.92
C LEU A 44 25.16 -7.79 -6.40
N LYS A 45 25.18 -8.92 -7.08
CA LYS A 45 25.11 -8.97 -8.55
C LYS A 45 23.67 -8.75 -8.98
N VAL A 46 23.47 -7.94 -10.01
CA VAL A 46 22.16 -7.67 -10.61
C VAL A 46 22.19 -8.22 -12.04
N GLU A 47 21.39 -9.24 -12.30
CA GLU A 47 21.22 -9.78 -13.64
C GLU A 47 20.28 -8.89 -14.45
N ARG A 48 20.44 -8.89 -15.79
CA ARG A 48 19.49 -8.22 -16.71
C ARG A 48 18.44 -9.24 -17.15
N ARG A 49 17.21 -8.79 -17.22
CA ARG A 49 16.07 -9.60 -17.65
C ARG A 49 15.31 -8.93 -18.80
N PHE A 50 15.02 -7.65 -18.66
CA PHE A 50 14.21 -6.87 -19.60
C PHE A 50 15.05 -5.92 -20.45
N THR A 51 16.30 -5.65 -20.07
CA THR A 51 17.16 -4.66 -20.70
C THR A 51 18.45 -5.26 -21.23
N GLU A 52 19.06 -4.57 -22.19
CA GLU A 52 20.37 -4.90 -22.73
C GLU A 52 21.41 -3.85 -22.32
N ALA A 53 22.66 -4.28 -22.11
CA ALA A 53 23.73 -3.36 -21.72
C ALA A 53 24.03 -2.35 -22.86
N GLY A 54 24.04 -1.07 -22.51
CA GLY A 54 24.32 0.02 -23.43
C GLY A 54 23.13 0.52 -24.24
N ILE A 55 21.93 -0.01 -24.00
CA ILE A 55 20.66 0.51 -24.55
C ILE A 55 19.92 1.25 -23.45
N ASP A 56 19.48 2.50 -23.73
CA ASP A 56 18.67 3.26 -22.77
C ASP A 56 17.28 2.62 -22.65
N PRO A 57 16.83 2.24 -21.44
CA PRO A 57 15.51 1.65 -21.24
C PRO A 57 14.36 2.52 -21.72
N PHE A 58 14.54 3.83 -21.76
CA PHE A 58 13.54 4.74 -22.30
C PHE A 58 13.35 4.61 -23.83
N ASP A 59 14.32 4.02 -24.52
CA ASP A 59 14.20 3.75 -25.98
C ASP A 59 13.40 2.47 -26.27
N SER A 60 13.00 1.72 -25.23
CA SER A 60 12.14 0.54 -25.35
C SER A 60 10.65 0.86 -25.60
N VAL A 61 10.26 2.13 -25.54
CA VAL A 61 8.89 2.60 -25.78
C VAL A 61 8.86 3.72 -26.81
N GLU A 62 7.78 3.81 -27.55
CA GLU A 62 7.48 4.97 -28.40
C GLU A 62 7.00 6.13 -27.51
N TRP A 63 7.36 7.36 -27.83
CA TRP A 63 7.00 8.56 -27.12
C TRP A 63 6.02 9.42 -27.89
N ASP A 64 5.06 10.02 -27.16
CA ASP A 64 4.01 10.87 -27.70
C ASP A 64 3.99 12.21 -26.92
N THR A 65 3.50 13.26 -27.56
CA THR A 65 3.31 14.57 -26.94
C THR A 65 1.83 14.84 -26.74
N ARG A 66 1.44 15.04 -25.47
CA ARG A 66 0.03 15.19 -25.07
C ARG A 66 -0.24 16.45 -24.28
N THR A 67 -1.52 16.76 -24.18
CA THR A 67 -2.04 17.77 -23.23
C THR A 67 -2.78 17.06 -22.11
N ALA A 68 -2.44 17.39 -20.85
CA ALA A 68 -3.21 16.99 -19.68
C ALA A 68 -4.20 18.09 -19.33
N ASN A 69 -5.49 17.74 -19.27
CA ASN A 69 -6.56 18.66 -18.93
C ASN A 69 -7.49 18.05 -17.89
N ILE A 70 -7.88 18.85 -16.89
CA ILE A 70 -8.89 18.49 -15.89
C ILE A 70 -9.90 19.62 -15.83
N SER A 71 -11.17 19.31 -16.11
CA SER A 71 -12.28 20.25 -16.05
C SER A 71 -13.16 20.01 -14.82
N ASN A 72 -13.84 21.06 -14.33
CA ASN A 72 -14.83 20.94 -13.27
C ASN A 72 -16.21 20.50 -13.81
N GLU A 73 -17.20 20.36 -12.92
CA GLU A 73 -18.59 19.97 -13.27
C GLU A 73 -19.28 20.95 -14.24
N LYS A 74 -18.80 22.19 -14.31
CA LYS A 74 -19.30 23.21 -15.22
C LYS A 74 -18.57 23.22 -16.56
N GLY A 75 -17.61 22.29 -16.78
CA GLY A 75 -16.78 22.24 -17.99
C GLY A 75 -15.62 23.24 -18.00
N GLU A 76 -15.41 24.00 -16.92
CA GLU A 76 -14.30 24.96 -16.83
C GLU A 76 -12.99 24.23 -16.55
N THR A 77 -11.92 24.55 -17.27
CA THR A 77 -10.60 23.97 -17.09
C THR A 77 -10.00 24.40 -15.73
N VAL A 78 -9.78 23.45 -14.84
CA VAL A 78 -9.16 23.65 -13.51
C VAL A 78 -7.64 23.42 -13.55
N PHE A 79 -7.19 22.58 -14.45
CA PHE A 79 -5.79 22.27 -14.65
C PHE A 79 -5.53 21.98 -16.12
N GLU A 80 -4.48 22.58 -16.68
CA GLU A 80 -4.00 22.29 -18.03
C GLU A 80 -2.48 22.39 -18.09
N GLN A 81 -1.88 21.44 -18.77
CA GLN A 81 -0.46 21.49 -19.17
C GLN A 81 -0.33 20.86 -20.56
N THR A 82 0.29 21.57 -21.48
CA THR A 82 0.55 21.15 -22.87
C THR A 82 1.98 20.63 -23.03
N GLU A 83 2.28 20.05 -24.19
CA GLU A 83 3.61 19.59 -24.58
C GLU A 83 4.23 18.62 -23.57
N ILE A 84 3.45 17.67 -23.11
CA ILE A 84 3.88 16.65 -22.16
C ILE A 84 4.36 15.43 -22.91
N GLU A 85 5.62 15.05 -22.71
CA GLU A 85 6.19 13.82 -23.24
C GLU A 85 5.82 12.62 -22.36
N VAL A 86 5.13 11.64 -22.95
CA VAL A 86 4.67 10.40 -22.29
C VAL A 86 4.88 9.21 -23.21
N PRO A 87 5.04 7.97 -22.68
CA PRO A 87 5.00 6.79 -23.53
C PRO A 87 3.67 6.70 -24.29
N ALA A 88 3.71 6.40 -25.57
CA ALA A 88 2.53 6.33 -26.42
C ALA A 88 1.51 5.28 -25.96
N SER A 89 1.99 4.21 -25.30
CA SER A 89 1.17 3.15 -24.71
C SER A 89 0.38 3.56 -23.46
N TRP A 90 0.79 4.63 -22.75
CA TRP A 90 0.07 5.08 -21.55
C TRP A 90 -1.26 5.71 -21.92
N SER A 91 -2.29 5.49 -21.13
CA SER A 91 -3.60 6.10 -21.34
C SER A 91 -3.57 7.62 -21.08
N GLN A 92 -4.58 8.32 -21.59
CA GLN A 92 -4.80 9.73 -21.25
C GLN A 92 -5.10 9.91 -19.75
N LEU A 93 -5.73 8.90 -19.12
CA LEU A 93 -5.99 8.89 -17.67
C LEU A 93 -4.68 8.84 -16.86
N ALA A 94 -3.77 7.93 -17.18
CA ALA A 94 -2.45 7.85 -16.56
C ALA A 94 -1.69 9.16 -16.75
N THR A 95 -1.70 9.73 -17.96
CA THR A 95 -1.10 11.03 -18.28
C THR A 95 -1.66 12.13 -17.35
N ASN A 96 -2.97 12.28 -17.26
CA ASN A 96 -3.61 13.32 -16.44
C ASN A 96 -3.28 13.15 -14.94
N VAL A 97 -3.24 11.91 -14.46
CA VAL A 97 -2.91 11.60 -13.06
C VAL A 97 -1.45 11.94 -12.77
N VAL A 98 -0.52 11.51 -13.58
CA VAL A 98 0.92 11.74 -13.36
C VAL A 98 1.24 13.23 -13.40
N VAL A 99 0.76 13.95 -14.40
CA VAL A 99 1.02 15.37 -14.57
C VAL A 99 0.42 16.20 -13.44
N SER A 100 -0.84 15.95 -13.09
CA SER A 100 -1.52 16.72 -12.04
C SER A 100 -1.04 16.39 -10.63
N LYS A 101 -0.61 15.15 -10.37
CA LYS A 101 -0.27 14.67 -9.02
C LYS A 101 1.23 14.60 -8.76
N TYR A 102 2.03 14.12 -9.71
CA TYR A 102 3.42 13.73 -9.45
C TYR A 102 4.46 14.66 -10.07
N PHE A 103 4.20 15.31 -11.20
CA PHE A 103 5.12 16.28 -11.76
C PHE A 103 5.45 17.41 -10.80
N ARG A 104 6.72 17.74 -10.68
CA ARG A 104 7.22 18.79 -9.77
C ARG A 104 7.31 20.15 -10.48
N GLY A 105 7.38 21.21 -9.66
CA GLY A 105 7.36 22.59 -10.13
C GLY A 105 5.94 23.15 -10.33
N HIS A 106 5.86 24.45 -10.55
CA HIS A 106 4.58 25.13 -10.82
C HIS A 106 4.35 25.22 -12.33
N VAL A 107 3.13 24.92 -12.78
CA VAL A 107 2.76 25.04 -14.19
C VAL A 107 3.10 26.44 -14.71
N GLY A 108 3.72 26.50 -15.88
CA GLY A 108 4.17 27.76 -16.51
C GLY A 108 5.43 28.39 -15.92
N GLN A 109 6.08 27.75 -14.94
CA GLN A 109 7.33 28.23 -14.35
C GLN A 109 8.53 27.37 -14.78
N PRO A 110 9.75 27.96 -14.88
CA PRO A 110 10.98 27.18 -15.07
C PRO A 110 11.14 26.13 -13.98
N GLY A 111 11.53 24.92 -14.37
CA GLY A 111 11.69 23.78 -13.45
C GLY A 111 10.42 22.96 -13.24
N ARG A 112 9.31 23.26 -13.96
CA ARG A 112 8.18 22.34 -14.05
C ARG A 112 8.55 21.14 -14.92
N GLU A 113 8.35 19.91 -14.38
CA GLU A 113 8.48 18.68 -15.18
C GLU A 113 7.46 18.67 -16.32
N ASN A 114 7.90 18.26 -17.51
CA ASN A 114 7.06 18.09 -18.69
C ASN A 114 7.22 16.73 -19.37
N SER A 115 7.99 15.82 -18.78
CA SER A 115 8.23 14.49 -19.33
C SER A 115 8.17 13.42 -18.23
N VAL A 116 7.60 12.26 -18.57
CA VAL A 116 7.65 11.05 -17.75
C VAL A 116 9.10 10.56 -17.58
N ARG A 117 9.99 10.83 -18.57
CA ARG A 117 11.44 10.56 -18.43
C ARG A 117 12.04 11.30 -17.22
N GLN A 118 11.68 12.57 -17.05
CA GLN A 118 12.17 13.37 -15.91
C GLN A 118 11.65 12.82 -14.58
N LEU A 119 10.38 12.47 -14.51
CA LEU A 119 9.77 11.92 -13.30
C LEU A 119 10.41 10.59 -12.89
N ILE A 120 10.50 9.64 -13.80
CA ILE A 120 11.09 8.31 -13.55
C ILE A 120 12.60 8.47 -13.30
N GLY A 121 13.27 9.22 -14.17
CA GLY A 121 14.73 9.42 -14.09
C GLY A 121 15.20 9.96 -12.75
N ARG A 122 14.53 11.00 -12.18
CA ARG A 122 14.94 11.55 -10.86
C ARG A 122 14.75 10.55 -9.73
N VAL A 123 13.72 9.69 -9.79
CA VAL A 123 13.46 8.68 -8.75
C VAL A 123 14.50 7.57 -8.84
N VAL A 124 14.70 7.01 -10.04
CA VAL A 124 15.65 5.92 -10.27
C VAL A 124 17.09 6.37 -9.99
N ALA A 125 17.50 7.56 -10.48
CA ALA A 125 18.82 8.11 -10.22
C ALA A 125 19.09 8.25 -8.72
N ARG A 126 18.11 8.73 -7.94
CA ARG A 126 18.26 8.88 -6.48
C ARG A 126 18.38 7.52 -5.78
N ILE A 127 17.57 6.52 -6.14
CA ILE A 127 17.66 5.19 -5.56
C ILE A 127 18.99 4.53 -5.91
N THR A 128 19.45 4.67 -7.17
CA THR A 128 20.72 4.11 -7.63
C THR A 128 21.91 4.76 -6.92
N GLU A 129 21.93 6.09 -6.79
CA GLU A 129 22.93 6.83 -6.01
C GLU A 129 23.02 6.32 -4.56
N TRP A 130 21.87 6.14 -3.92
CA TRP A 130 21.81 5.61 -2.57
C TRP A 130 22.27 4.16 -2.49
N GLY A 131 21.94 3.34 -3.49
CA GLY A 131 22.42 1.97 -3.60
C GLY A 131 23.95 1.88 -3.70
N ILE A 132 24.56 2.73 -4.53
CA ILE A 132 26.03 2.86 -4.66
C ILE A 132 26.63 3.31 -3.32
N LYS A 133 26.11 4.37 -2.72
CA LYS A 133 26.57 4.91 -1.43
C LYS A 133 26.43 3.89 -0.29
N GLY A 134 25.38 3.09 -0.29
CA GLY A 134 25.12 2.03 0.68
C GLY A 134 25.97 0.77 0.48
N GLY A 135 26.61 0.63 -0.69
CA GLY A 135 27.40 -0.56 -1.06
C GLY A 135 26.53 -1.77 -1.38
N TYR A 136 25.34 -1.55 -1.96
CA TYR A 136 24.41 -2.60 -2.33
C TYR A 136 24.85 -3.39 -3.57
N PHE A 137 25.59 -2.77 -4.47
CA PHE A 137 26.02 -3.37 -5.74
C PHE A 137 27.45 -3.92 -5.65
N ALA A 138 27.72 -5.05 -6.30
CA ALA A 138 29.03 -5.68 -6.33
C ALA A 138 29.98 -4.91 -7.27
N SER A 139 29.46 -4.29 -8.32
CA SER A 139 30.22 -3.54 -9.32
C SER A 139 29.42 -2.35 -9.86
N PRO A 140 30.06 -1.40 -10.59
CA PRO A 140 29.35 -0.35 -11.31
C PRO A 140 28.38 -0.87 -12.37
N GLU A 141 28.71 -1.99 -13.01
CA GLU A 141 27.87 -2.64 -14.01
C GLU A 141 26.58 -3.18 -13.36
N ASP A 142 26.66 -3.71 -12.13
CA ASP A 142 25.50 -4.13 -11.36
C ASP A 142 24.58 -2.95 -10.98
N ALA A 143 25.20 -1.79 -10.64
CA ALA A 143 24.46 -0.57 -10.38
C ALA A 143 23.74 -0.05 -11.63
N GLN A 144 24.38 -0.12 -12.79
CA GLN A 144 23.78 0.26 -14.07
C GLN A 144 22.65 -0.72 -14.46
N ALA A 145 22.90 -2.02 -14.32
CA ALA A 145 21.85 -3.03 -14.56
C ALA A 145 20.62 -2.80 -13.68
N PHE A 146 20.82 -2.51 -12.38
CA PHE A 146 19.73 -2.15 -11.48
C PHE A 146 18.96 -0.90 -11.95
N SER A 147 19.68 0.14 -12.35
CA SER A 147 19.08 1.39 -12.84
C SER A 147 18.23 1.16 -14.09
N ASP A 148 18.78 0.42 -15.06
CA ASP A 148 18.12 0.15 -16.33
C ASP A 148 16.86 -0.73 -16.13
N GLU A 149 16.97 -1.81 -15.38
CA GLU A 149 15.87 -2.73 -15.10
C GLU A 149 14.75 -2.04 -14.31
N LEU A 150 15.10 -1.19 -13.31
CA LEU A 150 14.09 -0.44 -12.56
C LEU A 150 13.39 0.60 -13.45
N THR A 151 14.13 1.27 -14.33
CA THR A 151 13.55 2.21 -15.32
C THR A 151 12.57 1.48 -16.24
N TYR A 152 12.97 0.31 -16.74
CA TYR A 152 12.11 -0.51 -17.60
C TYR A 152 10.80 -0.89 -16.90
N LEU A 153 10.86 -1.40 -15.65
CA LEU A 153 9.66 -1.77 -14.89
C LEU A 153 8.70 -0.59 -14.72
N LEU A 154 9.24 0.62 -14.51
CA LEU A 154 8.44 1.83 -14.29
C LEU A 154 7.84 2.38 -15.58
N VAL A 155 8.59 2.45 -16.68
CA VAL A 155 8.12 3.01 -17.95
C VAL A 155 7.10 2.10 -18.64
N HIS A 156 7.22 0.78 -18.46
CA HIS A 156 6.28 -0.24 -18.91
C HIS A 156 5.11 -0.49 -17.94
N GLN A 157 4.92 0.36 -16.93
CA GLN A 157 3.82 0.23 -15.95
C GLN A 157 3.74 -1.14 -15.26
N LYS A 158 4.87 -1.88 -15.20
CA LYS A 158 4.94 -3.18 -14.52
C LYS A 158 4.91 -3.04 -13.00
N MET A 159 5.34 -1.89 -12.49
CA MET A 159 5.28 -1.53 -11.06
C MET A 159 5.17 -0.03 -10.86
N ALA A 160 4.73 0.37 -9.68
CA ALA A 160 4.85 1.73 -9.21
C ALA A 160 5.14 1.78 -7.70
N PHE A 161 5.95 2.75 -7.29
CA PHE A 161 6.13 3.07 -5.87
C PHE A 161 4.93 3.84 -5.33
N ASN A 162 4.80 3.86 -4.00
CA ASN A 162 3.81 4.69 -3.31
C ASN A 162 4.01 6.19 -3.58
N SER A 163 2.94 6.97 -3.47
CA SER A 163 2.92 8.40 -3.79
C SER A 163 4.02 9.24 -3.12
N PRO A 164 4.41 9.05 -1.84
CA PRO A 164 5.53 9.77 -1.23
C PRO A 164 6.86 9.65 -1.98
N VAL A 165 7.16 8.52 -2.59
CA VAL A 165 8.35 8.37 -3.44
C VAL A 165 8.29 9.33 -4.62
N TRP A 166 7.18 9.37 -5.34
CA TRP A 166 6.96 10.28 -6.47
C TRP A 166 6.94 11.76 -6.05
N PHE A 167 6.45 12.07 -4.83
CA PHE A 167 6.40 13.44 -4.34
C PHE A 167 7.75 13.98 -3.91
N ASN A 168 8.61 13.17 -3.30
CA ASN A 168 9.70 13.67 -2.50
C ASN A 168 11.10 13.27 -3.02
N LEU A 169 11.26 12.07 -3.62
CA LEU A 169 12.57 11.58 -4.02
C LEU A 169 13.17 12.39 -5.16
N GLY A 170 14.45 12.72 -5.02
CA GLY A 170 15.19 13.49 -6.03
C GLY A 170 14.76 14.95 -6.14
N VAL A 171 13.87 15.43 -5.26
CA VAL A 171 13.45 16.83 -5.23
C VAL A 171 14.32 17.61 -4.27
N GLU A 172 14.98 18.66 -4.77
CA GLU A 172 15.85 19.53 -3.97
C GLU A 172 15.08 20.24 -2.85
N ASN A 173 15.78 20.50 -1.74
CA ASN A 173 15.26 21.20 -0.57
C ASN A 173 13.96 20.61 0.03
N THR A 174 13.66 19.34 -0.27
CA THR A 174 12.52 18.62 0.26
C THR A 174 13.01 17.42 1.08
N PRO A 175 12.46 17.16 2.29
CA PRO A 175 12.76 15.92 3.00
C PRO A 175 12.43 14.71 2.11
N GLN A 176 13.39 13.80 1.99
CA GLN A 176 13.29 12.60 1.13
C GLN A 176 12.43 11.52 1.80
N GLN A 177 11.20 11.87 2.19
CA GLN A 177 10.28 10.91 2.82
C GLN A 177 9.74 9.95 1.76
N ALA A 178 10.09 8.66 1.87
CA ALA A 178 9.72 7.62 0.92
C ALA A 178 8.58 6.73 1.41
N SER A 179 8.31 6.70 2.72
CA SER A 179 7.30 5.81 3.32
C SER A 179 5.91 6.41 3.24
N ALA A 180 4.92 5.57 2.87
CA ALA A 180 3.51 5.97 2.85
C ALA A 180 2.79 5.68 4.17
N CYS A 181 3.21 4.63 4.88
CA CYS A 181 2.54 4.09 6.04
C CYS A 181 3.40 4.21 7.28
N PHE A 182 2.80 4.73 8.35
CA PHE A 182 3.44 4.90 9.66
C PHE A 182 2.54 4.35 10.75
N ILE A 183 3.16 3.80 11.78
CA ILE A 183 2.52 3.41 13.03
C ILE A 183 3.19 4.23 14.13
N ASN A 184 2.39 4.91 14.94
CA ASN A 184 2.88 5.71 16.06
C ASN A 184 2.46 5.08 17.39
N SER A 185 3.22 5.37 18.45
CA SER A 185 2.85 5.11 19.84
C SER A 185 2.25 6.36 20.50
N VAL A 186 1.54 6.14 21.60
CA VAL A 186 1.11 7.19 22.54
C VAL A 186 1.11 6.65 23.96
N ASP A 187 1.56 7.48 24.89
CA ASP A 187 1.49 7.22 26.34
C ASP A 187 0.44 8.13 27.00
N ASP A 188 -0.02 7.75 28.17
CA ASP A 188 -1.02 8.49 28.95
C ASP A 188 -0.44 9.75 29.63
N THR A 189 0.19 10.59 28.84
CA THR A 189 0.71 11.90 29.26
C THR A 189 0.36 12.97 28.24
N MET A 190 0.10 14.19 28.72
CA MET A 190 -0.24 15.31 27.83
C MET A 190 0.89 15.58 26.82
N GLU A 191 2.14 15.40 27.22
CA GLU A 191 3.30 15.59 26.36
C GLU A 191 3.30 14.58 25.20
N SER A 192 3.02 13.27 25.49
CA SER A 192 2.95 12.23 24.48
C SER A 192 1.75 12.44 23.54
N ILE A 193 0.57 12.79 24.10
CA ILE A 193 -0.65 13.04 23.34
C ILE A 193 -0.46 14.23 22.35
N MET A 194 0.11 15.35 22.83
CA MET A 194 0.40 16.50 21.96
C MET A 194 1.57 16.23 21.01
N GLY A 195 2.55 15.43 21.44
CA GLY A 195 3.64 14.92 20.61
C GLY A 195 3.14 14.10 19.42
N LEU A 196 2.13 13.24 19.64
CA LEU A 196 1.45 12.49 18.58
C LEU A 196 0.83 13.42 17.55
N ALA A 197 0.06 14.44 17.98
CA ALA A 197 -0.56 15.41 17.07
C ALA A 197 0.47 16.11 16.16
N LYS A 198 1.61 16.52 16.76
CA LYS A 198 2.73 17.14 16.01
C LYS A 198 3.36 16.17 15.02
N THR A 199 3.58 14.92 15.40
CA THR A 199 4.17 13.89 14.53
C THR A 199 3.26 13.62 13.34
N GLU A 200 1.97 13.41 13.58
CA GLU A 200 0.97 13.20 12.53
C GLU A 200 0.91 14.38 11.56
N ALA A 201 0.93 15.61 12.07
CA ALA A 201 0.96 16.82 11.23
C ALA A 201 2.14 16.82 10.25
N MET A 202 3.32 16.40 10.69
CA MET A 202 4.52 16.32 9.83
C MET A 202 4.39 15.19 8.80
N LEU A 203 3.81 14.04 9.19
CA LEU A 203 3.54 12.92 8.29
C LEU A 203 2.54 13.30 7.19
N PHE A 204 1.44 13.92 7.56
CA PHE A 204 0.42 14.37 6.61
C PHE A 204 0.97 15.40 5.62
N LYS A 205 1.78 16.35 6.09
CA LYS A 205 2.47 17.31 5.23
C LYS A 205 3.35 16.61 4.17
N GLY A 206 4.01 15.50 4.53
CA GLY A 206 4.84 14.68 3.62
C GLY A 206 4.05 13.77 2.68
N GLY A 207 2.73 13.69 2.81
CA GLY A 207 1.87 12.86 1.95
C GLY A 207 1.63 11.45 2.46
N SER A 208 1.97 11.17 3.72
CA SER A 208 1.87 9.83 4.33
C SER A 208 0.67 9.71 5.24
N GLY A 209 0.27 8.46 5.52
CA GLY A 209 -0.76 8.12 6.49
C GLY A 209 -0.16 7.57 7.79
N ALA A 210 -0.89 7.73 8.89
CA ALA A 210 -0.48 7.26 10.20
C ALA A 210 -1.61 6.54 10.93
N GLY A 211 -1.26 5.51 11.72
CA GLY A 211 -2.19 4.86 12.62
C GLY A 211 -1.65 4.77 14.04
N THR A 212 -2.54 4.79 15.02
CA THR A 212 -2.18 4.76 16.43
C THR A 212 -3.23 4.01 17.23
N ASN A 213 -2.81 3.10 18.08
CA ASN A 213 -3.65 2.53 19.12
C ASN A 213 -3.62 3.47 20.32
N ILE A 214 -4.78 4.01 20.71
CA ILE A 214 -4.93 5.00 21.77
C ILE A 214 -5.40 4.39 23.09
N SER A 215 -5.42 3.06 23.22
CA SER A 215 -5.89 2.36 24.42
C SER A 215 -5.01 2.58 25.65
N ALA A 216 -3.79 3.11 25.46
CA ALA A 216 -2.94 3.52 26.57
C ALA A 216 -3.43 4.78 27.27
N ILE A 217 -4.27 5.60 26.63
CA ILE A 217 -4.82 6.83 27.23
C ILE A 217 -5.94 6.42 28.22
N ARG A 218 -5.87 6.89 29.45
CA ARG A 218 -6.89 6.59 30.48
C ARG A 218 -8.28 7.02 30.05
N SER A 219 -9.26 6.25 30.49
CA SER A 219 -10.68 6.44 30.20
C SER A 219 -11.22 7.75 30.80
N SER A 220 -12.25 8.29 30.13
CA SER A 220 -13.08 9.38 30.70
C SER A 220 -13.75 9.05 32.03
N ARG A 221 -13.71 7.79 32.46
CA ARG A 221 -14.29 7.27 33.72
C ARG A 221 -13.23 7.09 34.80
N GLU A 222 -12.00 7.51 34.57
CA GLU A 222 -10.89 7.41 35.52
C GLU A 222 -10.55 8.78 36.10
N GLU A 223 -10.27 8.81 37.41
CA GLU A 223 -9.94 10.04 38.12
C GLU A 223 -8.51 10.52 37.82
N LEU A 224 -8.33 11.83 37.81
CA LEU A 224 -7.03 12.47 37.77
C LEU A 224 -6.43 12.61 39.18
N ALA A 225 -5.12 12.55 39.29
CA ALA A 225 -4.41 12.68 40.55
C ALA A 225 -4.71 13.99 41.31
N GLY A 226 -5.11 15.05 40.59
CA GLY A 226 -5.52 16.34 41.19
C GLY A 226 -7.00 16.47 41.47
N GLY A 227 -7.79 15.41 41.33
CA GLY A 227 -9.25 15.39 41.41
C GLY A 227 -9.91 15.72 40.06
N GLY A 228 -11.15 15.27 39.90
CA GLY A 228 -11.89 15.36 38.62
C GLY A 228 -11.64 14.18 37.68
N MET A 229 -12.44 14.11 36.63
CA MET A 229 -12.40 13.01 35.65
C MET A 229 -11.48 13.32 34.50
N ALA A 230 -10.85 12.29 33.88
CA ALA A 230 -10.05 12.42 32.67
C ALA A 230 -10.93 12.75 31.46
N SER A 231 -10.33 13.29 30.42
CA SER A 231 -11.04 13.60 29.15
C SER A 231 -11.35 12.36 28.30
N GLY A 232 -10.58 11.30 28.48
CA GLY A 232 -10.70 10.07 27.70
C GLY A 232 -10.17 10.17 26.24
N PRO A 233 -9.90 9.02 25.60
CA PRO A 233 -9.31 8.98 24.28
C PRO A 233 -10.22 9.57 23.19
N VAL A 234 -11.55 9.37 23.27
CA VAL A 234 -12.50 9.87 22.25
C VAL A 234 -12.53 11.39 22.20
N SER A 235 -12.36 12.07 23.33
CA SER A 235 -12.25 13.53 23.37
C SER A 235 -11.00 14.04 22.65
N PHE A 236 -9.84 13.38 22.83
CA PHE A 236 -8.61 13.73 22.11
C PHE A 236 -8.69 13.44 20.62
N MET A 237 -9.46 12.41 20.21
CA MET A 237 -9.69 12.09 18.79
C MET A 237 -10.28 13.28 18.03
N ARG A 238 -11.15 14.09 18.65
CA ARG A 238 -11.71 15.30 18.01
C ARG A 238 -10.61 16.29 17.63
N GLY A 239 -9.64 16.50 18.48
CA GLY A 239 -8.48 17.36 18.21
C GLY A 239 -7.61 16.77 17.08
N PHE A 240 -7.32 15.48 17.13
CA PHE A 240 -6.54 14.81 16.08
C PHE A 240 -7.23 14.85 14.72
N ASP A 241 -8.55 14.64 14.69
CA ASP A 241 -9.36 14.71 13.46
C ASP A 241 -9.35 16.11 12.85
N ALA A 242 -9.50 17.15 13.69
CA ALA A 242 -9.44 18.54 13.27
C ALA A 242 -8.07 18.89 12.65
N PHE A 243 -6.96 18.47 13.26
CA PHE A 243 -5.63 18.66 12.68
C PHE A 243 -5.47 17.93 11.33
N ALA A 244 -5.99 16.70 11.22
CA ALA A 244 -5.97 15.95 9.97
C ALA A 244 -6.76 16.65 8.86
N GLY A 245 -7.90 17.30 9.20
CA GLY A 245 -8.74 18.03 8.26
C GLY A 245 -8.09 19.28 7.68
N VAL A 246 -7.28 20.01 8.48
CA VAL A 246 -6.68 21.29 8.05
C VAL A 246 -5.34 21.13 7.33
N ILE A 247 -4.65 20.01 7.47
CA ILE A 247 -3.31 19.83 6.90
C ILE A 247 -3.42 19.26 5.49
N LYS A 248 -2.95 20.06 4.51
CA LYS A 248 -2.90 19.68 3.10
C LYS A 248 -1.53 19.15 2.74
N SER A 249 -1.48 17.95 2.16
CA SER A 249 -0.28 17.26 1.74
C SER A 249 0.45 18.00 0.62
N GLY A 250 1.66 18.49 0.91
CA GLY A 250 2.54 19.13 -0.09
C GLY A 250 1.93 20.27 -0.88
N GLY A 251 0.94 20.98 -0.33
CA GLY A 251 0.17 22.02 -1.05
C GLY A 251 -0.81 21.48 -2.08
N LYS A 252 -0.97 20.14 -2.17
CA LYS A 252 -1.91 19.46 -3.07
C LYS A 252 -3.16 18.99 -2.32
N THR A 253 -4.19 18.60 -3.04
CA THR A 253 -5.53 18.28 -2.53
C THR A 253 -5.67 16.90 -1.85
N ARG A 254 -4.57 16.24 -1.46
CA ARG A 254 -4.66 14.95 -0.76
C ARG A 254 -5.03 15.18 0.70
N ARG A 255 -6.12 14.57 1.16
CA ARG A 255 -6.48 14.52 2.58
C ARG A 255 -5.47 13.70 3.37
N ALA A 256 -5.31 14.03 4.64
CA ALA A 256 -4.63 13.20 5.62
C ALA A 256 -5.33 11.83 5.70
N ALA A 257 -4.54 10.78 5.89
CA ALA A 257 -5.07 9.44 6.14
C ALA A 257 -4.65 9.02 7.55
N LYS A 258 -5.64 8.70 8.40
CA LYS A 258 -5.42 8.33 9.80
C LYS A 258 -6.19 7.07 10.15
N MET A 259 -5.60 6.23 11.03
CA MET A 259 -6.27 5.14 11.73
C MET A 259 -6.20 5.40 13.22
N VAL A 260 -7.33 5.24 13.89
CA VAL A 260 -7.41 5.22 15.34
C VAL A 260 -7.94 3.88 15.79
N ILE A 261 -7.23 3.25 16.72
CA ILE A 261 -7.57 1.93 17.24
C ILE A 261 -7.84 2.01 18.74
N LEU A 262 -8.89 1.30 19.18
CA LEU A 262 -9.18 1.12 20.59
C LEU A 262 -9.40 -0.38 20.89
N ASP A 263 -8.82 -0.87 22.00
CA ASP A 263 -9.00 -2.26 22.43
C ASP A 263 -10.40 -2.46 23.00
N ALA A 264 -11.00 -3.63 22.76
CA ALA A 264 -12.37 -3.94 23.18
C ALA A 264 -12.57 -3.99 24.70
N ASP A 265 -11.48 -4.07 25.49
CA ASP A 265 -11.52 -4.04 26.95
C ASP A 265 -11.29 -2.62 27.55
N HIS A 266 -11.17 -1.58 26.71
CA HIS A 266 -11.08 -0.20 27.17
C HIS A 266 -12.44 0.31 27.67
N PRO A 267 -12.50 1.09 28.79
CA PRO A 267 -13.80 1.52 29.34
C PRO A 267 -14.61 2.44 28.46
N ASP A 268 -13.98 3.21 27.56
CA ASP A 268 -14.67 4.10 26.61
C ASP A 268 -15.05 3.40 25.28
N ILE A 269 -15.03 2.05 25.26
CA ILE A 269 -15.27 1.29 24.01
C ILE A 269 -16.61 1.57 23.36
N ARG A 270 -17.70 1.72 24.13
CA ARG A 270 -19.02 2.00 23.56
C ARG A 270 -19.11 3.39 22.95
N GLU A 271 -18.51 4.41 23.60
CA GLU A 271 -18.42 5.75 23.03
C GLU A 271 -17.64 5.72 21.71
N PHE A 272 -16.52 4.98 21.67
CA PHE A 272 -15.70 4.82 20.48
C PHE A 272 -16.47 4.13 19.34
N ILE A 273 -17.23 3.06 19.61
CA ILE A 273 -18.04 2.37 18.61
C ILE A 273 -19.06 3.31 17.96
N HIS A 274 -19.74 4.13 18.77
CA HIS A 274 -20.86 4.94 18.29
C HIS A 274 -20.46 6.33 17.79
N CYS A 275 -19.25 6.84 18.16
CA CYS A 275 -18.90 8.25 17.94
C CYS A 275 -19.07 8.70 16.48
N LYS A 276 -18.68 7.87 15.50
CA LYS A 276 -18.79 8.21 14.07
C LYS A 276 -20.22 8.02 13.55
N ALA A 277 -20.90 6.98 13.97
CA ALA A 277 -22.30 6.72 13.63
C ALA A 277 -23.24 7.85 14.11
N ASP A 278 -22.95 8.42 15.28
CA ASP A 278 -23.72 9.55 15.83
C ASP A 278 -23.43 10.85 15.08
N GLU A 279 -22.21 11.06 14.60
CA GLU A 279 -21.87 12.19 13.72
C GLU A 279 -22.53 12.05 12.33
N GLU A 280 -22.62 10.84 11.79
CA GLU A 280 -23.31 10.56 10.52
C GLU A 280 -24.80 10.94 10.61
N LYS A 281 -25.49 10.62 11.72
CA LYS A 281 -26.87 11.05 11.95
C LYS A 281 -27.02 12.57 11.98
N LYS A 282 -26.02 13.29 12.52
CA LYS A 282 -26.00 14.76 12.49
C LYS A 282 -25.83 15.29 11.07
N ALA A 283 -24.94 14.67 10.25
CA ALA A 283 -24.79 15.04 8.85
C ALA A 283 -26.11 14.89 8.07
N TRP A 284 -26.83 13.78 8.26
CA TRP A 284 -28.15 13.60 7.63
C TRP A 284 -29.14 14.67 8.06
N SER A 285 -29.19 15.01 9.35
CA SER A 285 -30.07 16.08 9.84
C SER A 285 -29.71 17.45 9.24
N LEU A 286 -28.44 17.73 9.01
CA LEU A 286 -27.99 18.95 8.33
C LEU A 286 -28.36 18.94 6.85
N ILE A 287 -28.24 17.81 6.16
CA ILE A 287 -28.64 17.63 4.76
C ILE A 287 -30.17 17.87 4.63
N ASP A 288 -30.96 17.30 5.52
CA ASP A 288 -32.41 17.50 5.56
C ASP A 288 -32.79 18.97 5.83
N ALA A 289 -31.94 19.70 6.56
CA ALA A 289 -32.08 21.15 6.79
C ALA A 289 -31.57 22.02 5.61
N GLY A 290 -31.07 21.40 4.53
CA GLY A 290 -30.65 22.09 3.30
C GLY A 290 -29.16 22.39 3.18
N TYR A 291 -28.29 21.86 4.05
CA TYR A 291 -26.85 21.93 3.87
C TYR A 291 -26.39 21.01 2.74
N ASP A 292 -25.32 21.41 2.04
CA ASP A 292 -24.74 20.57 0.98
C ASP A 292 -24.21 19.25 1.55
N GLY A 293 -24.61 18.11 0.96
CA GLY A 293 -24.21 16.75 1.35
C GLY A 293 -22.90 16.27 0.73
N GLY A 294 -22.15 17.09 0.02
CA GLY A 294 -20.87 16.73 -0.58
C GLY A 294 -19.75 16.63 0.46
N PHE A 295 -18.95 15.58 0.39
CA PHE A 295 -17.85 15.33 1.34
C PHE A 295 -16.74 16.38 1.38
N ASN A 296 -16.61 17.20 0.37
CA ASN A 296 -15.53 18.19 0.23
C ASN A 296 -16.04 19.61 0.06
N VAL A 297 -17.24 19.89 0.50
CA VAL A 297 -17.87 21.20 0.34
C VAL A 297 -17.65 22.01 1.62
N PRO A 298 -16.87 23.10 1.58
CA PRO A 298 -16.67 23.97 2.74
C PRO A 298 -18.02 24.51 3.25
N GLY A 299 -18.28 24.35 4.54
CA GLY A 299 -19.55 24.72 5.18
C GLY A 299 -20.72 23.76 4.91
N GLY A 300 -20.48 22.65 4.20
CA GLY A 300 -21.46 21.58 4.02
C GLY A 300 -21.66 20.72 5.28
N ALA A 301 -22.55 19.74 5.19
CA ALA A 301 -22.91 18.86 6.30
C ALA A 301 -21.68 18.12 6.85
N TYR A 302 -20.88 17.52 5.97
CA TYR A 302 -19.68 16.75 6.36
C TYR A 302 -18.48 17.60 6.80
N ASP A 303 -18.45 18.90 6.45
CA ASP A 303 -17.44 19.83 6.98
C ASP A 303 -17.75 20.28 8.42
N SER A 304 -19.01 20.08 8.85
CA SER A 304 -19.54 20.55 10.14
C SER A 304 -19.52 19.50 11.26
N ILE A 305 -19.16 18.25 10.97
CA ILE A 305 -19.16 17.13 11.90
C ILE A 305 -17.74 16.59 12.16
N TYR A 306 -17.57 15.83 13.28
CA TYR A 306 -16.29 15.27 13.66
C TYR A 306 -16.00 13.91 13.01
N PHE A 307 -14.77 13.43 13.16
CA PHE A 307 -14.28 12.10 12.80
C PHE A 307 -14.31 11.74 11.30
N GLN A 308 -14.28 12.77 10.43
CA GLN A 308 -14.32 12.56 8.98
C GLN A 308 -12.96 12.30 8.34
N ASN A 309 -11.87 12.46 9.07
CA ASN A 309 -10.50 12.35 8.57
C ASN A 309 -9.75 11.12 9.11
N ALA A 310 -10.43 10.23 9.84
CA ALA A 310 -9.85 9.03 10.44
C ALA A 310 -10.72 7.80 10.17
N ASN A 311 -10.08 6.66 9.90
CA ASN A 311 -10.69 5.34 10.00
C ASN A 311 -10.61 4.87 11.46
N HIS A 312 -11.61 4.17 11.94
CA HIS A 312 -11.67 3.63 13.30
C HIS A 312 -11.66 2.11 13.26
N SER A 313 -10.94 1.47 14.19
CA SER A 313 -10.97 0.01 14.34
C SER A 313 -10.99 -0.40 15.81
N VAL A 314 -11.77 -1.40 16.13
CA VAL A 314 -11.76 -2.06 17.44
C VAL A 314 -10.81 -3.26 17.37
N ARG A 315 -9.90 -3.34 18.34
CA ARG A 315 -8.98 -4.46 18.45
C ARG A 315 -9.52 -5.50 19.41
N VAL A 316 -9.73 -6.72 18.90
CA VAL A 316 -10.36 -7.82 19.63
C VAL A 316 -9.39 -8.99 19.82
N LYS A 317 -9.43 -9.60 21.01
CA LYS A 317 -8.68 -10.82 21.35
C LYS A 317 -9.56 -12.05 21.07
N ASP A 318 -8.95 -13.22 20.86
CA ASP A 318 -9.69 -14.49 20.75
C ASP A 318 -10.60 -14.74 21.95
N SER A 319 -10.24 -14.27 23.17
CA SER A 319 -11.07 -14.37 24.37
C SER A 319 -12.38 -13.59 24.23
N PHE A 320 -12.35 -12.41 23.61
CA PHE A 320 -13.55 -11.64 23.31
C PHE A 320 -14.46 -12.40 22.32
N MET A 321 -13.88 -12.89 21.23
CA MET A 321 -14.63 -13.61 20.20
C MET A 321 -15.28 -14.88 20.76
N ARG A 322 -14.54 -15.69 21.53
CA ARG A 322 -15.12 -16.86 22.23
C ARG A 322 -16.22 -16.49 23.22
N SER A 323 -16.08 -15.36 23.93
CA SER A 323 -17.12 -14.86 24.83
C SER A 323 -18.36 -14.42 24.06
N ALA A 324 -18.19 -13.79 22.90
CA ALA A 324 -19.32 -13.41 22.03
C ALA A 324 -20.06 -14.63 21.48
N GLU A 325 -19.35 -15.65 20.98
CA GLU A 325 -19.94 -16.92 20.52
C GLU A 325 -20.71 -17.64 21.64
N ALA A 326 -20.17 -17.65 22.85
CA ALA A 326 -20.80 -18.27 24.02
C ALA A 326 -21.89 -17.40 24.68
N ASN A 327 -22.21 -16.21 24.12
CA ASN A 327 -23.08 -15.21 24.72
C ASN A 327 -22.68 -14.87 26.17
N GLY A 328 -21.37 -14.85 26.42
CA GLY A 328 -20.76 -14.61 27.71
C GLY A 328 -20.59 -13.13 28.04
N SER A 329 -19.99 -12.86 29.18
CA SER A 329 -19.69 -11.51 29.67
C SER A 329 -18.33 -11.03 29.22
N TRP A 330 -18.16 -9.71 29.08
CA TRP A 330 -16.93 -9.04 28.77
C TRP A 330 -16.73 -7.83 29.69
N ASP A 331 -15.62 -7.81 30.43
CA ASP A 331 -15.29 -6.72 31.32
C ASP A 331 -14.39 -5.71 30.64
N THR A 332 -14.74 -4.43 30.75
CA THR A 332 -13.81 -3.33 30.47
C THR A 332 -12.95 -3.06 31.70
N ARG A 333 -11.71 -2.61 31.52
CA ARG A 333 -10.73 -2.45 32.57
C ARG A 333 -10.10 -1.07 32.54
N SER A 334 -10.00 -0.45 33.76
CA SER A 334 -9.29 0.81 33.90
C SER A 334 -7.86 0.69 33.36
N VAL A 335 -7.40 1.71 32.66
CA VAL A 335 -6.04 1.76 32.11
C VAL A 335 -5.00 1.88 33.23
N THR A 336 -5.28 2.69 34.25
CA THR A 336 -4.33 2.97 35.35
C THR A 336 -4.23 1.84 36.36
N GLY A 337 -5.29 1.06 36.57
CA GLY A 337 -5.34 0.06 37.64
C GLY A 337 -5.69 -1.35 37.22
N GLY A 338 -6.10 -1.58 35.96
CA GLY A 338 -6.53 -2.88 35.47
C GLY A 338 -7.83 -3.42 36.11
N VAL A 339 -8.54 -2.58 36.89
CA VAL A 339 -9.77 -2.97 37.60
C VAL A 339 -10.93 -3.02 36.62
N ALA A 340 -11.79 -4.02 36.74
CA ALA A 340 -13.03 -4.07 35.95
C ALA A 340 -13.95 -2.90 36.34
N LEU A 341 -14.41 -2.14 35.34
CA LEU A 341 -15.30 -1.00 35.55
C LEU A 341 -16.73 -1.31 35.14
N GLU A 342 -16.91 -1.88 33.98
CA GLU A 342 -18.22 -2.28 33.46
C GLU A 342 -18.16 -3.67 32.82
N THR A 343 -19.29 -4.38 32.92
CA THR A 343 -19.45 -5.69 32.35
C THR A 343 -20.56 -5.64 31.27
N TYR A 344 -20.26 -6.02 30.08
CA TYR A 344 -21.19 -6.11 28.95
C TYR A 344 -21.42 -7.56 28.53
N LYS A 345 -22.47 -7.82 27.76
CA LYS A 345 -22.55 -9.02 26.95
C LYS A 345 -21.63 -8.84 25.74
N ALA A 346 -20.69 -9.76 25.54
CA ALA A 346 -19.72 -9.66 24.44
C ALA A 346 -20.41 -9.66 23.08
N ASN A 347 -21.50 -10.45 22.92
CA ASN A 347 -22.28 -10.49 21.69
C ASN A 347 -23.00 -9.16 21.41
N ASP A 348 -23.49 -8.46 22.44
CA ASP A 348 -24.13 -7.15 22.26
C ASP A 348 -23.11 -6.10 21.77
N LEU A 349 -21.91 -6.07 22.34
CA LEU A 349 -20.83 -5.20 21.86
C LEU A 349 -20.45 -5.51 20.40
N LEU A 350 -20.35 -6.79 20.04
CA LEU A 350 -20.04 -7.19 18.66
C LEU A 350 -21.16 -6.76 17.70
N ARG A 351 -22.40 -6.84 18.13
CA ARG A 351 -23.56 -6.35 17.35
C ARG A 351 -23.54 -4.83 17.19
N GLU A 352 -23.25 -4.08 18.26
CA GLU A 352 -23.09 -2.62 18.19
C GLU A 352 -22.01 -2.20 17.20
N MET A 353 -20.85 -2.91 17.19
CA MET A 353 -19.80 -2.70 16.18
C MET A 353 -20.33 -2.94 14.74
N ALA A 354 -21.06 -4.05 14.52
CA ALA A 354 -21.60 -4.38 13.22
C ALA A 354 -22.67 -3.38 12.76
N GLU A 355 -23.56 -2.92 13.64
CA GLU A 355 -24.58 -1.93 13.36
C GLU A 355 -23.97 -0.57 13.01
N ALA A 356 -22.95 -0.11 13.76
CA ALA A 356 -22.23 1.12 13.47
C ALA A 356 -21.49 1.02 12.12
N ALA A 357 -20.80 -0.08 11.88
CA ALA A 357 -20.10 -0.32 10.60
C ALA A 357 -21.07 -0.39 9.42
N HIS A 358 -22.23 -0.98 9.57
CA HIS A 358 -23.28 -0.96 8.54
C HIS A 358 -23.81 0.45 8.27
N LEU A 359 -23.89 1.29 9.30
CA LEU A 359 -24.42 2.66 9.16
C LEU A 359 -23.43 3.61 8.48
N CYS A 360 -22.15 3.57 8.84
CA CYS A 360 -21.16 4.58 8.44
C CYS A 360 -19.80 4.03 7.98
N GLY A 361 -19.64 2.71 7.85
CA GLY A 361 -18.39 2.08 7.42
C GLY A 361 -17.38 1.83 8.53
N ASP A 362 -17.57 2.38 9.74
CA ASP A 362 -16.69 2.26 10.89
C ASP A 362 -17.48 1.81 12.15
N PRO A 363 -16.85 1.11 13.11
CA PRO A 363 -15.44 0.71 13.11
C PRO A 363 -15.19 -0.60 12.34
N GLY A 364 -13.95 -0.76 11.84
CA GLY A 364 -13.43 -2.07 11.44
C GLY A 364 -13.06 -2.92 12.66
N ILE A 365 -12.71 -4.19 12.43
CA ILE A 365 -12.26 -5.11 13.49
C ILE A 365 -10.87 -5.62 13.16
N GLN A 366 -9.95 -5.57 14.14
CA GLN A 366 -8.61 -6.14 14.06
C GLN A 366 -8.44 -7.29 15.06
N TYR A 367 -8.06 -8.46 14.57
CA TYR A 367 -7.96 -9.70 15.36
C TYR A 367 -6.59 -9.82 16.03
N ASP A 368 -6.43 -9.23 17.20
CA ASP A 368 -5.17 -9.11 17.96
C ASP A 368 -4.40 -10.43 18.10
N SER A 369 -5.08 -11.48 18.50
CA SER A 369 -4.44 -12.79 18.76
C SER A 369 -3.88 -13.40 17.48
N THR A 370 -4.61 -13.29 16.35
CA THR A 370 -4.15 -13.76 15.05
C THR A 370 -2.98 -12.94 14.54
N ILE A 371 -3.08 -11.61 14.59
CA ILE A 371 -2.00 -10.70 14.18
C ILE A 371 -0.72 -11.01 14.95
N ASN A 372 -0.79 -11.15 16.27
CA ASN A 372 0.38 -11.45 17.09
C ASN A 372 0.87 -12.90 16.97
N ARG A 373 0.04 -13.85 16.53
CA ARG A 373 0.48 -15.19 16.16
C ARG A 373 1.43 -15.16 14.95
N TRP A 374 1.18 -14.32 13.97
CA TRP A 374 1.99 -14.13 12.77
C TRP A 374 3.10 -13.07 12.93
N ASN A 375 3.28 -12.49 14.11
CA ASN A 375 4.34 -11.52 14.37
C ASN A 375 5.72 -12.20 14.35
N PRO A 376 6.61 -11.89 13.37
CA PRO A 376 7.92 -12.52 13.27
C PRO A 376 8.93 -11.96 14.28
N VAL A 377 8.62 -10.84 14.93
CA VAL A 377 9.53 -10.14 15.86
C VAL A 377 9.01 -10.11 17.29
N LYS A 378 8.32 -11.17 17.71
CA LYS A 378 7.69 -11.32 19.05
C LYS A 378 8.63 -11.04 20.21
N ALA A 379 9.95 -11.35 20.06
CA ALA A 379 10.93 -11.09 21.11
C ALA A 379 11.27 -9.60 21.24
N SER A 380 10.87 -8.75 20.29
CA SER A 380 11.08 -7.30 20.33
C SER A 380 9.86 -6.53 20.79
N GLY A 381 8.65 -7.03 20.56
CA GLY A 381 7.42 -6.37 20.97
C GLY A 381 6.16 -7.00 20.37
N ARG A 382 5.02 -6.46 20.78
CA ARG A 382 3.69 -6.79 20.22
C ARG A 382 3.36 -5.83 19.09
N ILE A 383 2.55 -6.30 18.18
CA ILE A 383 1.88 -5.47 17.17
C ILE A 383 0.59 -4.95 17.80
N ASN A 384 0.50 -3.64 18.03
CA ASN A 384 -0.63 -3.00 18.70
C ASN A 384 -1.51 -2.21 17.73
N SER A 385 -0.98 -1.83 16.59
CA SER A 385 -1.63 -0.90 15.68
C SER A 385 -1.40 -1.26 14.20
N SER A 386 -2.02 -0.50 13.32
CA SER A 386 -1.86 -0.56 11.87
C SER A 386 -1.77 0.84 11.28
N ASN A 387 -1.41 0.93 9.98
CA ASN A 387 -1.60 2.14 9.18
C ASN A 387 -3.09 2.39 8.88
N PRO A 388 -3.46 3.49 8.17
CA PRO A 388 -4.86 3.86 7.93
C PRO A 388 -5.73 2.82 7.22
N CYS A 389 -5.17 2.06 6.29
CA CYS A 389 -5.90 1.07 5.52
C CYS A 389 -5.78 -0.37 6.09
N SER A 390 -5.10 -0.54 7.22
CA SER A 390 -4.88 -1.82 7.94
C SER A 390 -4.05 -2.87 7.19
N GLU A 391 -3.41 -2.53 6.07
CA GLU A 391 -2.52 -3.46 5.35
C GLU A 391 -1.12 -3.55 5.96
N TYR A 392 -0.69 -2.56 6.74
CA TYR A 392 0.59 -2.56 7.41
C TYR A 392 0.38 -2.71 8.92
N MET A 393 0.63 -3.91 9.44
CA MET A 393 0.56 -4.24 10.87
C MET A 393 1.95 -4.62 11.36
N PHE A 394 2.55 -3.76 12.18
CA PHE A 394 3.90 -3.95 12.70
C PHE A 394 4.07 -3.26 14.05
N LEU A 395 5.32 -3.22 14.55
CA LEU A 395 5.64 -2.56 15.81
C LEU A 395 5.40 -1.05 15.74
N ASP A 396 5.05 -0.46 16.86
CA ASP A 396 4.87 0.98 17.02
C ASP A 396 6.17 1.75 16.70
N ASP A 397 6.03 3.00 16.28
CA ASP A 397 7.10 3.89 15.84
C ASP A 397 7.93 3.28 14.71
N THR A 398 7.24 2.81 13.67
CA THR A 398 7.85 2.28 12.45
C THR A 398 7.23 2.87 11.19
N ALA A 399 7.95 2.77 10.09
CA ALA A 399 7.52 3.23 8.77
C ALA A 399 7.70 2.14 7.72
N CYS A 400 6.80 2.12 6.74
CA CYS A 400 6.84 1.20 5.62
C CYS A 400 6.77 1.97 4.30
N ASN A 401 7.77 1.80 3.43
CA ASN A 401 7.64 2.21 2.04
C ASN A 401 6.96 1.11 1.23
N LEU A 402 6.10 1.51 0.29
CA LEU A 402 5.27 0.60 -0.49
C LEU A 402 5.63 0.64 -1.97
N ALA A 403 5.42 -0.49 -2.63
CA ALA A 403 5.37 -0.62 -4.08
C ALA A 403 4.30 -1.65 -4.46
N SER A 404 3.79 -1.56 -5.69
CA SER A 404 2.81 -2.53 -6.19
C SER A 404 3.14 -2.92 -7.61
N LEU A 405 3.05 -4.22 -7.90
CA LEU A 405 3.21 -4.79 -9.23
C LEU A 405 1.87 -4.81 -9.95
N ASN A 406 1.85 -4.50 -11.23
CA ASN A 406 0.67 -4.61 -12.09
C ASN A 406 0.57 -6.02 -12.65
N LEU A 407 -0.31 -6.86 -12.12
CA LEU A 407 -0.38 -8.28 -12.47
C LEU A 407 -0.68 -8.53 -13.95
N MET A 408 -1.46 -7.67 -14.61
CA MET A 408 -1.79 -7.82 -16.03
C MET A 408 -0.56 -7.74 -16.94
N THR A 409 0.48 -7.02 -16.54
CA THR A 409 1.72 -6.87 -17.35
C THR A 409 2.64 -8.10 -17.30
N PHE A 410 2.28 -9.09 -16.50
CA PHE A 410 2.93 -10.40 -16.42
C PHE A 410 2.10 -11.52 -17.05
N LEU A 411 0.98 -11.19 -17.71
CA LEU A 411 0.26 -12.11 -18.56
C LEU A 411 0.92 -12.09 -19.96
N GLY A 412 1.25 -13.24 -20.51
CA GLY A 412 1.85 -13.38 -21.85
C GLY A 412 0.95 -12.84 -22.95
N GLU A 413 1.52 -12.70 -24.16
CA GLU A 413 0.82 -12.16 -25.32
C GLU A 413 -0.43 -12.97 -25.70
N ALA A 414 -1.28 -12.36 -26.53
CA ALA A 414 -2.67 -12.75 -26.79
C ALA A 414 -2.92 -14.23 -27.12
N ASP A 415 -1.95 -14.93 -27.72
CA ASP A 415 -2.12 -16.34 -28.15
C ASP A 415 -1.80 -17.36 -27.05
N GLU A 416 -0.97 -17.01 -26.05
CA GLU A 416 -0.59 -17.93 -24.96
C GLU A 416 -1.26 -17.58 -23.64
N GLN A 417 -1.46 -16.30 -23.31
CA GLN A 417 -2.07 -15.78 -22.06
C GLN A 417 -1.70 -16.62 -20.82
N VAL A 418 -0.40 -16.92 -20.64
CA VAL A 418 0.13 -17.65 -19.50
C VAL A 418 0.87 -16.66 -18.59
N PHE A 419 0.65 -16.77 -17.29
CA PHE A 419 1.33 -15.93 -16.32
C PHE A 419 2.85 -16.17 -16.34
N GLN A 420 3.64 -15.13 -16.59
CA GLN A 420 5.09 -15.16 -16.76
C GLN A 420 5.80 -15.22 -15.41
N VAL A 421 5.93 -16.42 -14.86
CA VAL A 421 6.42 -16.69 -13.50
C VAL A 421 7.80 -16.08 -13.25
N GLU A 422 8.77 -16.29 -14.16
CA GLU A 422 10.15 -15.83 -13.96
C GLU A 422 10.29 -14.30 -14.10
N ASP A 423 9.50 -13.66 -14.97
CA ASP A 423 9.43 -12.20 -15.09
C ASP A 423 8.87 -11.58 -13.81
N PHE A 424 7.83 -12.20 -13.26
CA PHE A 424 7.23 -11.76 -12.00
C PHE A 424 8.21 -11.90 -10.82
N ARG A 425 8.89 -13.03 -10.69
CA ARG A 425 9.93 -13.25 -9.67
C ARG A 425 11.05 -12.22 -9.75
N PHE A 426 11.52 -11.95 -10.97
CA PHE A 426 12.57 -10.94 -11.18
C PHE A 426 12.09 -9.55 -10.74
N ALA A 427 10.88 -9.14 -11.15
CA ALA A 427 10.30 -7.86 -10.77
C ALA A 427 10.11 -7.75 -9.25
N VAL A 428 9.67 -8.81 -8.55
CA VAL A 428 9.61 -8.87 -7.09
C VAL A 428 10.99 -8.63 -6.48
N SER A 429 12.00 -9.38 -6.91
CA SER A 429 13.36 -9.30 -6.37
C SER A 429 13.97 -7.91 -6.55
N LEU A 430 13.84 -7.33 -7.75
CA LEU A 430 14.36 -6.00 -8.04
C LEU A 430 13.64 -4.90 -7.22
N THR A 431 12.32 -5.01 -7.08
CA THR A 431 11.53 -4.06 -6.30
C THR A 431 11.89 -4.13 -4.81
N ILE A 432 12.07 -5.31 -4.25
CA ILE A 432 12.52 -5.49 -2.85
C ILE A 432 13.90 -4.85 -2.64
N LEU A 433 14.83 -4.99 -3.59
CA LEU A 433 16.13 -4.33 -3.51
C LEU A 433 15.99 -2.80 -3.53
N ALA A 434 15.16 -2.26 -4.41
CA ALA A 434 14.88 -0.83 -4.47
C ALA A 434 14.25 -0.31 -3.16
N GLN A 435 13.26 -1.02 -2.64
CA GLN A 435 12.60 -0.65 -1.37
C GLN A 435 13.57 -0.73 -0.17
N GLU A 436 14.47 -1.71 -0.15
CA GLU A 436 15.47 -1.86 0.90
C GLU A 436 16.48 -0.71 0.88
N ILE A 437 16.93 -0.28 -0.31
CA ILE A 437 17.81 0.90 -0.46
C ILE A 437 17.12 2.16 0.09
N LEU A 438 15.82 2.33 -0.14
CA LEU A 438 15.05 3.47 0.38
C LEU A 438 15.09 3.55 1.90
N VAL A 439 15.11 2.43 2.63
CA VAL A 439 15.13 2.44 4.10
C VAL A 439 16.37 3.13 4.65
N ASP A 440 17.54 2.96 4.01
CA ASP A 440 18.82 3.49 4.54
C ASP A 440 18.92 5.01 4.47
N PHE A 441 18.26 5.65 3.49
CA PHE A 441 18.51 7.05 3.17
C PHE A 441 17.26 7.94 3.17
N ALA A 442 16.09 7.35 3.31
CA ALA A 442 14.85 8.12 3.42
C ALA A 442 14.83 8.98 4.71
N SER A 443 14.08 10.07 4.65
CA SER A 443 13.84 10.94 5.81
C SER A 443 12.68 10.42 6.65
N TYR A 444 12.81 10.50 7.96
CA TYR A 444 11.78 10.11 8.93
C TYR A 444 11.40 11.31 9.83
N PRO A 445 10.14 11.44 10.29
CA PRO A 445 9.69 12.61 11.02
C PRO A 445 10.20 12.66 12.47
N THR A 446 10.50 11.51 13.08
CA THR A 446 10.98 11.41 14.45
C THR A 446 12.16 10.45 14.55
N ARG A 447 13.02 10.67 15.56
CA ARG A 447 14.15 9.77 15.84
C ARG A 447 13.72 8.36 16.24
N ALA A 448 12.55 8.21 16.89
CA ALA A 448 12.01 6.90 17.26
C ALA A 448 11.66 6.08 16.02
N ILE A 449 10.92 6.68 15.07
CA ILE A 449 10.55 6.05 13.80
C ILE A 449 11.79 5.72 12.98
N GLU A 450 12.73 6.66 12.83
CA GLU A 450 14.00 6.42 12.13
C GLU A 450 14.76 5.22 12.72
N LYS A 451 14.96 5.23 14.05
CA LYS A 451 15.65 4.16 14.76
C LYS A 451 14.98 2.80 14.56
N ASN A 452 13.67 2.71 14.74
CA ASN A 452 12.95 1.45 14.62
C ASN A 452 12.87 0.98 13.17
N SER A 453 12.68 1.89 12.21
CA SER A 453 12.72 1.56 10.78
C SER A 453 14.08 0.97 10.40
N HIS A 454 15.19 1.49 10.87
CA HIS A 454 16.51 0.91 10.64
C HIS A 454 16.77 -0.39 11.42
N LEU A 455 16.18 -0.55 12.62
CA LEU A 455 16.34 -1.76 13.43
C LEU A 455 15.62 -2.98 12.84
N PHE A 456 14.48 -2.77 12.18
CA PHE A 456 13.60 -3.84 11.69
C PHE A 456 13.45 -3.87 10.17
N ARG A 457 13.62 -2.74 9.47
CA ARG A 457 13.62 -2.59 8.03
C ARG A 457 12.35 -3.16 7.35
N PRO A 458 11.13 -2.79 7.80
CA PRO A 458 9.91 -3.29 7.20
C PRO A 458 9.67 -2.67 5.82
N LEU A 459 9.22 -3.52 4.89
CA LEU A 459 8.85 -3.17 3.51
C LEU A 459 7.42 -3.61 3.24
N GLY A 460 6.78 -3.02 2.22
CA GLY A 460 5.44 -3.36 1.81
C GLY A 460 5.31 -3.49 0.29
N LEU A 461 5.71 -4.62 -0.25
CA LEU A 461 5.44 -4.97 -1.64
C LEU A 461 4.06 -5.61 -1.77
N GLY A 462 3.26 -5.13 -2.71
CA GLY A 462 1.95 -5.67 -3.07
C GLY A 462 1.77 -5.78 -4.57
N PHE A 463 0.51 -5.91 -4.96
CA PHE A 463 0.11 -5.91 -6.36
C PHE A 463 -1.19 -5.13 -6.58
N ALA A 464 -1.49 -4.84 -7.83
CA ALA A 464 -2.77 -4.32 -8.32
C ALA A 464 -3.25 -5.17 -9.49
N ASN A 465 -4.48 -4.96 -9.89
CA ASN A 465 -5.06 -5.58 -11.10
C ASN A 465 -5.39 -7.08 -10.95
N LEU A 466 -5.59 -7.58 -9.73
CA LEU A 466 -5.98 -8.97 -9.53
C LEU A 466 -7.35 -9.27 -10.16
N GLY A 467 -8.35 -8.42 -9.91
CA GLY A 467 -9.69 -8.60 -10.48
C GLY A 467 -9.68 -8.64 -12.01
N ALA A 468 -8.89 -7.75 -12.64
CA ALA A 468 -8.70 -7.75 -14.10
C ALA A 468 -8.00 -9.03 -14.59
N LEU A 469 -6.95 -9.49 -13.90
CA LEU A 469 -6.27 -10.73 -14.25
C LEU A 469 -7.19 -11.95 -14.20
N LEU A 470 -8.01 -12.06 -13.14
CA LEU A 470 -8.98 -13.14 -13.01
C LEU A 470 -10.00 -13.12 -14.16
N MET A 471 -10.54 -11.93 -14.47
CA MET A 471 -11.45 -11.74 -15.59
C MET A 471 -10.79 -12.11 -16.92
N ALA A 472 -9.56 -11.65 -17.21
CA ALA A 472 -8.80 -11.97 -18.41
C ALA A 472 -8.57 -13.48 -18.59
N GLU A 473 -8.36 -14.19 -17.46
CA GLU A 473 -8.23 -15.65 -17.40
C GLU A 473 -9.57 -16.39 -17.51
N GLY A 474 -10.70 -15.67 -17.66
CA GLY A 474 -12.03 -16.26 -17.71
C GLY A 474 -12.48 -16.89 -16.39
N LYS A 475 -11.97 -16.39 -15.25
CA LYS A 475 -12.27 -16.90 -13.91
C LYS A 475 -13.13 -15.92 -13.13
N PRO A 476 -14.31 -16.33 -12.64
CA PRO A 476 -15.06 -15.49 -11.71
C PRO A 476 -14.24 -15.15 -10.46
N TYR A 477 -14.34 -13.91 -9.98
CA TYR A 477 -13.65 -13.49 -8.75
C TYR A 477 -14.05 -14.34 -7.53
N ASP A 478 -15.33 -14.66 -7.39
CA ASP A 478 -15.87 -15.55 -6.35
C ASP A 478 -15.90 -17.01 -6.81
N SER A 479 -14.77 -17.55 -7.24
CA SER A 479 -14.61 -18.96 -7.58
C SER A 479 -13.39 -19.57 -6.88
N ASP A 480 -13.37 -20.89 -6.73
CA ASP A 480 -12.20 -21.57 -6.15
C ASP A 480 -10.98 -21.43 -7.06
N GLY A 481 -11.15 -21.53 -8.37
CA GLY A 481 -10.06 -21.29 -9.34
C GLY A 481 -9.49 -19.87 -9.26
N GLY A 482 -10.34 -18.86 -9.07
CA GLY A 482 -9.91 -17.47 -8.84
C GLY A 482 -9.11 -17.31 -7.54
N ARG A 483 -9.62 -17.87 -6.45
CA ARG A 483 -8.94 -17.86 -5.13
C ARG A 483 -7.61 -18.61 -5.16
N ASN A 484 -7.55 -19.76 -5.81
CA ASN A 484 -6.29 -20.53 -5.94
C ASN A 484 -5.23 -19.77 -6.73
N LEU A 485 -5.62 -19.12 -7.83
CA LEU A 485 -4.72 -18.27 -8.63
C LEU A 485 -4.18 -17.10 -7.78
N ALA A 486 -5.06 -16.39 -7.09
CA ALA A 486 -4.68 -15.29 -6.21
C ALA A 486 -3.74 -15.74 -5.07
N ALA A 487 -4.02 -16.90 -4.46
CA ALA A 487 -3.18 -17.49 -3.42
C ALA A 487 -1.79 -17.86 -3.94
N CYS A 488 -1.70 -18.48 -5.12
CA CYS A 488 -0.41 -18.84 -5.74
C CYS A 488 0.44 -17.61 -6.07
N ILE A 489 -0.16 -16.56 -6.66
CA ILE A 489 0.55 -15.31 -6.99
C ILE A 489 1.04 -14.64 -5.70
N THR A 490 0.19 -14.53 -4.68
CA THR A 490 0.56 -13.91 -3.39
C THR A 490 1.63 -14.70 -2.67
N SER A 491 1.54 -16.04 -2.69
CA SER A 491 2.54 -16.96 -2.14
C SER A 491 3.90 -16.79 -2.83
N LEU A 492 3.90 -16.77 -4.17
CA LEU A 492 5.12 -16.57 -4.96
C LEU A 492 5.74 -15.21 -4.67
N MET A 493 4.94 -14.14 -4.64
CA MET A 493 5.41 -12.78 -4.34
C MET A 493 6.09 -12.71 -2.96
N CYS A 494 5.41 -13.19 -1.92
CA CYS A 494 5.95 -13.11 -0.57
C CYS A 494 7.17 -14.01 -0.36
N GLY A 495 7.14 -15.23 -0.92
CA GLY A 495 8.26 -16.16 -0.85
C GLY A 495 9.50 -15.62 -1.56
N GLU A 496 9.37 -15.06 -2.78
CA GLU A 496 10.47 -14.43 -3.53
C GLU A 496 11.00 -13.18 -2.81
N ALA A 497 10.09 -12.36 -2.24
CA ALA A 497 10.47 -11.20 -1.46
C ALA A 497 11.32 -11.56 -0.23
N TYR A 498 10.96 -12.62 0.50
CA TYR A 498 11.78 -13.12 1.60
C TYR A 498 13.07 -13.81 1.12
N LEU A 499 13.04 -14.51 0.00
CA LEU A 499 14.26 -15.06 -0.61
C LEU A 499 15.25 -13.95 -0.98
N MET A 500 14.76 -12.88 -1.59
CA MET A 500 15.60 -11.69 -1.91
C MET A 500 16.11 -11.01 -0.64
N SER A 501 15.27 -10.86 0.37
CA SER A 501 15.68 -10.34 1.68
C SER A 501 16.79 -11.17 2.32
N ALA A 502 16.76 -12.50 2.16
CA ALA A 502 17.82 -13.39 2.64
C ALA A 502 19.11 -13.24 1.81
N LYS A 503 19.02 -13.10 0.48
CA LYS A 503 20.17 -12.81 -0.40
C LYS A 503 20.82 -11.47 -0.06
N ILE A 504 20.02 -10.43 0.23
CA ILE A 504 20.55 -9.14 0.72
C ILE A 504 21.23 -9.33 2.09
N ALA A 505 20.65 -10.13 2.98
CA ALA A 505 21.27 -10.44 4.27
C ALA A 505 22.58 -11.19 4.14
N HIS A 506 22.70 -12.08 3.17
CA HIS A 506 23.97 -12.75 2.84
C HIS A 506 25.07 -11.75 2.47
N ALA A 507 24.77 -10.80 1.59
CA ALA A 507 25.73 -9.79 1.13
C ALA A 507 26.05 -8.71 2.18
N MET A 508 25.07 -8.28 2.96
CA MET A 508 25.15 -7.06 3.78
C MET A 508 24.86 -7.27 5.27
N GLY A 509 24.51 -8.49 5.66
CA GLY A 509 24.08 -8.85 7.03
C GLY A 509 22.58 -8.63 7.25
N PRO A 510 21.98 -9.40 8.17
CA PRO A 510 20.57 -9.35 8.50
C PRO A 510 20.20 -8.05 9.23
N PHE A 511 18.89 -7.77 9.36
CA PHE A 511 18.43 -6.60 10.12
C PHE A 511 18.93 -6.67 11.59
N PRO A 512 19.22 -5.51 12.24
CA PRO A 512 19.92 -5.48 13.52
C PRO A 512 19.27 -6.28 14.66
N ARG A 513 17.94 -6.39 14.67
CA ARG A 513 17.21 -7.16 15.69
C ARG A 513 16.94 -8.63 15.29
N TYR A 514 17.43 -9.10 14.17
CA TYR A 514 17.20 -10.47 13.69
C TYR A 514 17.65 -11.55 14.70
N ARG A 515 18.84 -11.40 15.28
CA ARG A 515 19.42 -12.45 16.15
C ARG A 515 18.50 -12.80 17.34
N MET A 516 17.89 -11.80 17.97
CA MET A 516 16.98 -12.03 19.10
C MET A 516 15.62 -12.58 18.64
N ASN A 517 15.22 -12.28 17.42
CA ASN A 517 13.95 -12.75 16.84
C ASN A 517 14.11 -13.98 15.93
N ARG A 518 15.31 -14.56 15.80
CA ARG A 518 15.58 -15.65 14.84
C ARG A 518 14.61 -16.82 14.96
N LYS A 519 14.29 -17.24 16.19
CA LYS A 519 13.36 -18.36 16.42
C LYS A 519 11.94 -18.02 15.98
N PRO A 520 11.26 -17.00 16.51
CA PRO A 520 9.91 -16.67 16.08
C PRO A 520 9.85 -16.29 14.60
N PHE A 521 10.90 -15.70 14.04
CA PHE A 521 10.97 -15.37 12.62
C PHE A 521 10.90 -16.61 11.73
N LEU A 522 11.77 -17.60 12.01
CA LEU A 522 11.79 -18.85 11.25
C LEU A 522 10.50 -19.69 11.45
N GLU A 523 9.85 -19.58 12.62
CA GLU A 523 8.53 -20.17 12.87
C GLU A 523 7.49 -19.58 11.92
N VAL A 524 7.44 -18.24 11.77
CA VAL A 524 6.50 -17.56 10.87
C VAL A 524 6.77 -17.90 9.40
N ILE A 525 8.04 -17.91 8.96
CA ILE A 525 8.38 -18.35 7.59
C ILE A 525 7.95 -19.82 7.37
N GLY A 526 8.09 -20.68 8.40
CA GLY A 526 7.56 -22.04 8.36
C GLY A 526 6.04 -22.08 8.20
N MET A 527 5.30 -21.22 8.89
CA MET A 527 3.84 -21.12 8.77
C MET A 527 3.41 -20.71 7.35
N HIS A 528 4.09 -19.74 6.72
CA HIS A 528 3.84 -19.36 5.33
C HIS A 528 4.11 -20.53 4.37
N ARG A 529 5.24 -21.20 4.55
CA ARG A 529 5.60 -22.41 3.76
C ARG A 529 4.54 -23.50 3.88
N ASP A 530 4.11 -23.82 5.09
CA ASP A 530 3.12 -24.88 5.33
C ASP A 530 1.76 -24.50 4.72
N ALA A 531 1.36 -23.22 4.77
CA ALA A 531 0.17 -22.72 4.09
C ALA A 531 0.28 -22.88 2.56
N ALA A 532 1.46 -22.59 1.97
CA ALA A 532 1.67 -22.73 0.53
C ALA A 532 1.49 -24.18 0.03
N GLN A 533 1.83 -25.17 0.85
CA GLN A 533 1.61 -26.58 0.50
C GLN A 533 0.12 -26.97 0.51
N GLN A 534 -0.75 -26.18 1.16
CA GLN A 534 -2.17 -26.46 1.26
C GLN A 534 -2.99 -25.81 0.13
N VAL A 535 -2.40 -24.93 -0.68
CA VAL A 535 -3.12 -24.31 -1.80
C VAL A 535 -3.52 -25.41 -2.79
N ASP A 536 -4.81 -25.45 -3.15
CA ASP A 536 -5.29 -26.31 -4.22
C ASP A 536 -4.77 -25.79 -5.57
N GLY A 537 -4.41 -26.68 -6.47
CA GLY A 537 -3.90 -26.35 -7.80
C GLY A 537 -4.99 -26.26 -8.88
N GLU A 538 -6.26 -26.46 -8.53
CA GLU A 538 -7.34 -26.37 -9.48
C GLU A 538 -7.41 -24.98 -10.13
N GLY A 539 -7.43 -24.95 -11.46
CA GLY A 539 -7.49 -23.73 -12.23
C GLY A 539 -6.17 -22.92 -12.28
N VAL A 540 -5.05 -23.43 -11.77
CA VAL A 540 -3.73 -22.79 -11.77
C VAL A 540 -2.76 -23.56 -12.67
N SER A 541 -1.91 -22.83 -13.42
CA SER A 541 -0.86 -23.48 -14.20
C SER A 541 0.10 -24.24 -13.28
N ARG A 542 0.60 -25.39 -13.77
CA ARG A 542 1.53 -26.22 -12.99
C ARG A 542 2.78 -25.45 -12.58
N ASP A 543 3.32 -24.65 -13.48
CA ASP A 543 4.56 -23.90 -13.23
C ASP A 543 4.38 -22.86 -12.12
N LEU A 544 3.28 -22.12 -12.12
CA LEU A 544 2.97 -21.17 -11.05
C LEU A 544 2.73 -21.86 -9.71
N LEU A 545 1.99 -22.96 -9.69
CA LEU A 545 1.74 -23.73 -8.46
C LEU A 545 3.05 -24.29 -7.87
N GLU A 546 3.89 -24.88 -8.71
CA GLU A 546 5.18 -25.40 -8.25
C GLU A 546 6.11 -24.27 -7.77
N ALA A 547 6.19 -23.17 -8.50
CA ALA A 547 6.99 -22.00 -8.12
C ALA A 547 6.53 -21.41 -6.78
N SER A 548 5.21 -21.24 -6.59
CA SER A 548 4.61 -20.68 -5.37
C SER A 548 4.89 -21.51 -4.11
N ARG A 549 5.13 -22.81 -4.26
CA ARG A 549 5.49 -23.75 -3.18
C ARG A 549 7.00 -23.82 -2.95
N LYS A 550 7.79 -24.01 -4.02
CA LYS A 550 9.25 -24.21 -3.95
C LYS A 550 10.00 -22.96 -3.46
N VAL A 551 9.51 -21.77 -3.75
CA VAL A 551 10.15 -20.51 -3.34
C VAL A 551 10.34 -20.43 -1.82
N TRP A 552 9.40 -20.96 -1.04
CA TRP A 552 9.48 -20.97 0.43
C TRP A 552 10.55 -21.90 0.97
N ASP A 553 10.81 -23.04 0.30
CA ASP A 553 11.92 -23.91 0.65
C ASP A 553 13.26 -23.19 0.46
N SER A 554 13.40 -22.47 -0.66
CA SER A 554 14.59 -21.65 -0.95
C SER A 554 14.75 -20.50 0.04
N ALA A 555 13.66 -19.77 0.34
CA ALA A 555 13.68 -18.67 1.29
C ALA A 555 14.04 -19.12 2.71
N LEU A 556 13.52 -20.29 3.13
CA LEU A 556 13.81 -20.86 4.44
C LEU A 556 15.26 -21.36 4.55
N GLU A 557 15.79 -22.00 3.51
CA GLU A 557 17.15 -22.49 3.48
C GLU A 557 18.16 -21.33 3.54
N GLU A 558 18.03 -20.35 2.65
CA GLU A 558 18.88 -19.16 2.61
C GLU A 558 18.79 -18.35 3.92
N GLY A 559 17.55 -18.20 4.43
CA GLY A 559 17.31 -17.49 5.68
C GLY A 559 17.84 -18.20 6.93
N ARG A 560 17.92 -19.53 6.96
CA ARG A 560 18.57 -20.29 8.04
C ARG A 560 20.06 -20.04 8.10
N GLN A 561 20.71 -19.89 6.96
CA GLN A 561 22.15 -19.67 6.82
C GLN A 561 22.53 -18.21 7.10
N HIS A 562 21.84 -17.25 6.52
CA HIS A 562 22.24 -15.84 6.47
C HIS A 562 21.32 -14.91 7.25
N GLY A 563 20.12 -15.34 7.63
CA GLY A 563 19.07 -14.50 8.19
C GLY A 563 18.33 -13.71 7.10
N TYR A 564 17.57 -12.70 7.50
CA TYR A 564 16.82 -11.84 6.59
C TYR A 564 17.18 -10.38 6.82
N LYS A 565 17.19 -9.60 5.75
CA LYS A 565 17.48 -8.15 5.81
C LYS A 565 16.28 -7.33 6.28
N ASN A 566 15.06 -7.84 6.08
CA ASN A 566 13.80 -7.16 6.36
C ASN A 566 12.93 -7.99 7.29
N ALA A 567 12.35 -7.37 8.30
CA ALA A 567 11.46 -8.06 9.22
C ALA A 567 10.07 -8.32 8.61
N GLN A 568 9.70 -7.55 7.61
CA GLN A 568 8.46 -7.62 6.85
C GLN A 568 8.73 -7.20 5.41
N VAL A 569 8.05 -7.81 4.43
CA VAL A 569 8.34 -7.58 3.00
C VAL A 569 7.09 -7.30 2.16
N THR A 570 5.91 -7.80 2.53
CA THR A 570 4.70 -7.70 1.72
C THR A 570 3.49 -7.16 2.47
N VAL A 571 2.67 -6.42 1.75
CA VAL A 571 1.34 -5.94 2.15
C VAL A 571 0.44 -5.89 0.90
N LEU A 572 -0.88 -5.88 1.05
CA LEU A 572 -1.79 -5.56 -0.05
C LEU A 572 -2.38 -4.18 0.16
N ALA A 573 -1.68 -3.18 -0.36
CA ALA A 573 -2.13 -1.80 -0.32
C ALA A 573 -3.32 -1.57 -1.27
N PRO A 574 -4.19 -0.57 -0.99
CA PRO A 574 -5.34 -0.25 -1.87
C PRO A 574 -4.96 0.23 -3.28
N THR A 575 -3.73 0.67 -3.50
CA THR A 575 -3.19 1.14 -4.80
C THR A 575 -4.00 2.23 -5.51
N GLY A 576 -4.74 3.08 -4.78
CA GLY A 576 -5.68 4.02 -5.36
C GLY A 576 -5.13 4.87 -6.51
N THR A 577 -4.22 5.82 -6.24
CA THR A 577 -3.67 6.72 -7.27
C THR A 577 -2.66 6.03 -8.20
N ILE A 578 -1.85 5.12 -7.66
CA ILE A 578 -0.81 4.46 -8.48
C ILE A 578 -1.40 3.40 -9.44
N ALA A 579 -2.57 2.85 -9.15
CA ALA A 579 -3.28 1.99 -10.11
C ALA A 579 -3.64 2.75 -11.38
N PHE A 580 -4.13 4.00 -11.26
CA PHE A 580 -4.37 4.85 -12.43
C PHE A 580 -3.09 5.23 -13.19
N MET A 581 -1.96 5.41 -12.47
CA MET A 581 -0.65 5.62 -13.11
C MET A 581 -0.21 4.39 -13.92
N MET A 582 -0.59 3.19 -13.48
CA MET A 582 -0.25 1.92 -14.12
C MET A 582 -1.33 1.41 -15.09
N ASP A 583 -2.34 2.21 -15.41
CA ASP A 583 -3.48 1.83 -16.25
C ASP A 583 -4.20 0.55 -15.80
N CYS A 584 -4.28 0.34 -14.47
CA CYS A 584 -4.99 -0.80 -13.91
C CYS A 584 -6.50 -0.61 -13.95
N ASP A 585 -7.24 -1.63 -14.40
CA ASP A 585 -8.70 -1.67 -14.33
C ASP A 585 -9.20 -1.87 -12.91
N THR A 586 -8.48 -2.66 -12.09
CA THR A 586 -8.81 -2.94 -10.70
C THR A 586 -7.69 -2.58 -9.72
N THR A 587 -8.03 -2.30 -8.48
CA THR A 587 -7.10 -1.81 -7.45
C THR A 587 -6.80 -2.89 -6.41
N GLY A 588 -5.53 -3.05 -6.02
CA GLY A 588 -5.12 -4.01 -5.00
C GLY A 588 -5.62 -5.42 -5.27
N VAL A 589 -6.18 -6.04 -4.24
CA VAL A 589 -6.79 -7.37 -4.25
C VAL A 589 -8.26 -7.36 -4.68
N GLU A 590 -8.85 -6.17 -4.79
CA GLU A 590 -10.28 -6.01 -5.01
C GLU A 590 -10.72 -6.46 -6.42
N PRO A 591 -11.98 -6.89 -6.58
CA PRO A 591 -12.60 -7.04 -7.90
C PRO A 591 -12.87 -5.66 -8.49
N ASP A 592 -13.36 -5.61 -9.72
CA ASP A 592 -13.85 -4.34 -10.25
C ASP A 592 -15.08 -3.84 -9.46
N ILE A 593 -15.15 -2.52 -9.28
CA ILE A 593 -16.31 -1.86 -8.65
C ILE A 593 -17.54 -1.99 -9.57
N ALA A 594 -17.34 -1.70 -10.86
CA ALA A 594 -18.31 -1.81 -11.94
C ALA A 594 -17.57 -1.82 -13.27
N LEU A 595 -18.10 -2.49 -14.30
CA LEU A 595 -17.51 -2.51 -15.64
C LEU A 595 -17.48 -1.12 -16.30
N ILE A 596 -18.45 -0.29 -16.00
CA ILE A 596 -18.49 1.13 -16.36
C ILE A 596 -18.45 1.96 -15.08
N LYS A 597 -17.45 2.81 -14.95
CA LYS A 597 -17.20 3.63 -13.76
C LYS A 597 -17.23 5.10 -14.10
N TYR A 598 -17.69 5.91 -13.16
CA TYR A 598 -17.67 7.37 -13.24
C TYR A 598 -16.77 7.91 -12.13
N LYS A 599 -15.64 8.47 -12.52
CA LYS A 599 -14.72 9.11 -11.57
C LYS A 599 -15.03 10.59 -11.48
N LYS A 600 -15.41 11.05 -10.29
CA LYS A 600 -15.51 12.48 -10.00
C LYS A 600 -14.11 13.11 -9.96
N LEU A 601 -13.87 14.09 -10.82
CA LEU A 601 -12.59 14.77 -10.92
C LEU A 601 -12.50 15.89 -9.86
N VAL A 602 -11.28 16.20 -9.44
CA VAL A 602 -11.02 17.34 -8.55
C VAL A 602 -11.34 18.62 -9.31
N GLY A 603 -12.34 19.37 -8.83
CA GLY A 603 -12.86 20.56 -9.52
C GLY A 603 -14.24 20.34 -10.15
N GLY A 604 -14.79 19.13 -10.06
CA GLY A 604 -16.09 18.73 -10.63
C GLY A 604 -15.95 18.11 -12.02
N GLY A 605 -17.02 17.47 -12.48
CA GLY A 605 -17.05 16.67 -13.72
C GLY A 605 -16.80 15.19 -13.47
N PHE A 606 -17.28 14.36 -14.40
CA PHE A 606 -17.16 12.92 -14.35
C PHE A 606 -16.40 12.41 -15.56
N LEU A 607 -15.47 11.50 -15.32
CA LEU A 607 -14.80 10.73 -16.37
C LEU A 607 -15.42 9.33 -16.39
N LYS A 608 -16.02 8.95 -17.55
CA LYS A 608 -16.50 7.59 -17.80
C LYS A 608 -15.29 6.72 -18.08
N ILE A 609 -15.14 5.65 -17.34
CA ILE A 609 -14.06 4.66 -17.47
C ILE A 609 -14.70 3.31 -17.72
N ALA A 610 -14.49 2.74 -18.91
CA ALA A 610 -14.88 1.37 -19.23
C ALA A 610 -13.73 0.41 -18.88
N ASN A 611 -14.06 -0.75 -18.33
CA ASN A 611 -13.08 -1.80 -18.07
C ASN A 611 -12.51 -2.34 -19.39
N GLN A 612 -11.19 -2.27 -19.56
CA GLN A 612 -10.50 -2.65 -20.79
C GLN A 612 -10.33 -4.17 -20.91
N THR A 613 -10.48 -4.90 -19.81
CA THR A 613 -10.22 -6.35 -19.75
C THR A 613 -11.39 -7.17 -20.33
N VAL A 614 -12.62 -6.63 -20.37
CA VAL A 614 -13.81 -7.37 -20.82
C VAL A 614 -13.64 -7.99 -22.20
N GLY A 615 -13.13 -7.22 -23.19
CA GLY A 615 -12.92 -7.73 -24.54
C GLY A 615 -11.87 -8.85 -24.61
N MET A 616 -10.84 -8.80 -23.75
CA MET A 616 -9.83 -9.85 -23.64
C MET A 616 -10.44 -11.11 -23.04
N ALA A 617 -11.21 -10.98 -21.97
CA ALA A 617 -11.90 -12.09 -21.32
C ALA A 617 -12.86 -12.83 -22.27
N LEU A 618 -13.67 -12.07 -23.02
CA LEU A 618 -14.59 -12.66 -24.01
C LEU A 618 -13.86 -13.48 -25.08
N ARG A 619 -12.75 -12.97 -25.62
CA ARG A 619 -11.90 -13.73 -26.56
C ARG A 619 -11.33 -14.99 -25.93
N LYS A 620 -10.84 -14.91 -24.70
CA LYS A 620 -10.27 -16.05 -23.96
C LYS A 620 -11.26 -17.19 -23.80
N ILE A 621 -12.53 -16.89 -23.54
CA ILE A 621 -13.58 -17.89 -23.34
C ILE A 621 -14.27 -18.30 -24.64
N GLY A 622 -13.77 -17.84 -25.81
CA GLY A 622 -14.10 -18.38 -27.13
C GLY A 622 -15.13 -17.60 -27.94
N TYR A 623 -15.40 -16.33 -27.63
CA TYR A 623 -16.26 -15.48 -28.45
C TYR A 623 -15.50 -14.95 -29.67
N GLY A 624 -16.17 -14.94 -30.83
CA GLY A 624 -15.64 -14.37 -32.06
C GLY A 624 -15.62 -12.84 -32.05
N ALA A 625 -14.87 -12.22 -32.98
CA ALA A 625 -14.70 -10.77 -33.02
C ALA A 625 -16.02 -9.99 -33.11
N GLU A 626 -16.97 -10.43 -33.95
CA GLU A 626 -18.30 -9.80 -34.11
C GLU A 626 -19.16 -9.90 -32.82
N GLU A 627 -19.08 -11.04 -32.14
CA GLU A 627 -19.77 -11.25 -30.86
C GLU A 627 -19.20 -10.35 -29.77
N VAL A 628 -17.85 -10.25 -29.68
CA VAL A 628 -17.16 -9.36 -28.74
C VAL A 628 -17.56 -7.91 -28.97
N GLU A 629 -17.55 -7.44 -30.23
CA GLU A 629 -17.95 -6.08 -30.57
C GLU A 629 -19.41 -5.79 -30.18
N SER A 630 -20.33 -6.74 -30.47
CA SER A 630 -21.73 -6.63 -30.11
C SER A 630 -21.94 -6.56 -28.58
N ILE A 631 -21.22 -7.38 -27.80
CA ILE A 631 -21.29 -7.40 -26.33
C ILE A 631 -20.73 -6.10 -25.75
N LEU A 632 -19.60 -5.61 -26.27
CA LEU A 632 -18.99 -4.35 -25.80
C LEU A 632 -19.87 -3.13 -26.12
N ALA A 633 -20.49 -3.09 -27.31
CA ALA A 633 -21.45 -2.04 -27.66
C ALA A 633 -22.67 -2.03 -26.73
N PHE A 634 -23.19 -3.23 -26.40
CA PHE A 634 -24.30 -3.37 -25.43
C PHE A 634 -23.88 -2.88 -24.04
N LEU A 635 -22.68 -3.28 -23.58
CA LEU A 635 -22.14 -2.82 -22.27
C LEU A 635 -22.00 -1.29 -22.22
N ASP A 636 -21.51 -0.67 -23.28
CA ASP A 636 -21.37 0.79 -23.32
C ASP A 636 -22.71 1.53 -23.29
N GLU A 637 -23.72 0.97 -23.96
CA GLU A 637 -25.09 1.53 -24.01
C GLU A 637 -25.87 1.29 -22.70
N LYS A 638 -25.84 0.07 -22.19
CA LYS A 638 -26.70 -0.39 -21.06
C LYS A 638 -26.02 -0.30 -19.70
N GLU A 639 -24.70 -0.10 -19.66
CA GLU A 639 -23.88 -0.05 -18.44
C GLU A 639 -23.93 -1.35 -17.59
N THR A 640 -24.36 -2.42 -18.21
CA THR A 640 -24.35 -3.80 -17.68
C THR A 640 -24.08 -4.78 -18.79
N ILE A 641 -23.46 -5.90 -18.47
CA ILE A 641 -23.25 -7.00 -19.41
C ILE A 641 -24.40 -8.02 -19.40
N GLU A 642 -25.25 -7.95 -18.35
CA GLU A 642 -26.40 -8.83 -18.18
C GLU A 642 -27.40 -8.65 -19.32
N GLY A 643 -27.71 -9.75 -20.00
CA GLY A 643 -28.61 -9.74 -21.15
C GLY A 643 -27.97 -9.29 -22.46
N ALA A 644 -26.64 -9.16 -22.50
CA ALA A 644 -25.93 -8.85 -23.76
C ALA A 644 -26.18 -9.92 -24.82
N PRO A 645 -26.40 -9.53 -26.09
CA PRO A 645 -26.64 -10.48 -27.17
C PRO A 645 -25.45 -11.42 -27.31
N ASN A 646 -25.72 -12.68 -27.56
CA ASN A 646 -24.76 -13.79 -27.72
C ASN A 646 -23.97 -14.18 -26.46
N LEU A 647 -24.06 -13.44 -25.35
CA LEU A 647 -23.41 -13.80 -24.09
C LEU A 647 -24.15 -14.98 -23.44
N LYS A 648 -23.43 -16.09 -23.19
CA LYS A 648 -23.97 -17.24 -22.50
C LYS A 648 -24.16 -16.95 -21.00
N GLU A 649 -25.27 -17.44 -20.44
CA GLU A 649 -25.58 -17.24 -19.02
C GLU A 649 -24.47 -17.76 -18.08
N GLU A 650 -23.86 -18.88 -18.41
CA GLU A 650 -22.76 -19.50 -17.66
C GLU A 650 -21.46 -18.66 -17.61
N HIS A 651 -21.31 -17.67 -18.51
CA HIS A 651 -20.16 -16.79 -18.57
C HIS A 651 -20.37 -15.45 -17.86
N VAL A 652 -21.60 -15.11 -17.49
CA VAL A 652 -21.94 -13.81 -16.89
C VAL A 652 -21.19 -13.58 -15.58
N GLU A 653 -21.03 -14.63 -14.76
CA GLU A 653 -20.36 -14.55 -13.45
C GLU A 653 -18.88 -14.13 -13.52
N ILE A 654 -18.22 -14.30 -14.67
CA ILE A 654 -16.83 -13.84 -14.91
C ILE A 654 -16.74 -12.31 -14.80
N PHE A 655 -17.82 -11.63 -15.13
CA PHE A 655 -17.94 -10.19 -15.20
C PHE A 655 -18.63 -9.56 -13.97
N ASP A 656 -18.93 -10.36 -12.94
CA ASP A 656 -19.52 -9.85 -11.70
C ASP A 656 -18.55 -8.86 -11.02
N CYS A 657 -19.11 -7.73 -10.59
CA CYS A 657 -18.37 -6.65 -9.93
C CYS A 657 -18.77 -6.54 -8.45
N ALA A 658 -18.05 -5.69 -7.69
CA ALA A 658 -18.34 -5.47 -6.27
C ALA A 658 -19.73 -4.87 -6.06
N PHE A 659 -20.14 -3.92 -6.94
CA PHE A 659 -21.46 -3.31 -6.86
C PHE A 659 -22.36 -3.77 -7.99
N ARG A 660 -23.65 -3.82 -7.67
CA ARG A 660 -24.68 -4.10 -8.65
C ARG A 660 -24.80 -2.92 -9.64
N PRO A 661 -24.75 -3.16 -10.95
CA PRO A 661 -24.98 -2.11 -11.95
C PRO A 661 -26.39 -1.52 -11.81
N GLN A 662 -26.56 -0.26 -12.19
CA GLN A 662 -27.86 0.40 -12.12
C GLN A 662 -28.95 -0.37 -12.93
N ASN A 663 -28.55 -0.90 -14.10
CA ASN A 663 -29.43 -1.62 -15.01
C ASN A 663 -29.25 -3.16 -14.93
N GLY A 664 -28.61 -3.68 -13.88
CA GLY A 664 -28.36 -5.10 -13.65
C GLY A 664 -28.84 -5.58 -12.28
N GLN A 665 -28.67 -6.86 -12.03
CA GLN A 665 -29.09 -7.51 -10.78
C GLN A 665 -27.93 -8.18 -10.03
N ARG A 666 -26.83 -8.49 -10.73
CA ARG A 666 -25.72 -9.29 -10.21
C ARG A 666 -24.66 -8.44 -9.52
N SER A 667 -24.08 -8.98 -8.49
CA SER A 667 -22.85 -8.48 -7.85
C SER A 667 -22.19 -9.61 -7.09
N ILE A 668 -20.91 -9.47 -6.79
CA ILE A 668 -20.18 -10.40 -5.92
C ILE A 668 -20.77 -10.32 -4.52
N GLY A 669 -21.14 -11.47 -3.97
CA GLY A 669 -21.63 -11.56 -2.59
C GLY A 669 -20.54 -11.21 -1.58
N TRP A 670 -20.91 -10.63 -0.43
CA TRP A 670 -19.97 -10.24 0.63
C TRP A 670 -19.04 -11.38 1.08
N MET A 671 -19.52 -12.63 1.05
CA MET A 671 -18.70 -13.80 1.39
C MET A 671 -17.60 -14.06 0.35
N GLY A 672 -17.81 -13.70 -0.93
CA GLY A 672 -16.79 -13.80 -1.98
C GLY A 672 -15.56 -12.94 -1.67
N HIS A 673 -15.79 -11.71 -1.21
CA HIS A 673 -14.70 -10.81 -0.77
C HIS A 673 -13.94 -11.39 0.44
N LEU A 674 -14.66 -11.90 1.46
CA LEU A 674 -14.03 -12.49 2.64
C LEU A 674 -13.22 -13.74 2.30
N ARG A 675 -13.72 -14.61 1.42
CA ARG A 675 -13.01 -15.81 0.97
C ARG A 675 -11.77 -15.49 0.17
N MET A 676 -11.82 -14.48 -0.70
CA MET A 676 -10.64 -14.02 -1.43
C MET A 676 -9.56 -13.50 -0.47
N MET A 677 -9.92 -12.64 0.49
CA MET A 677 -8.99 -12.22 1.53
C MET A 677 -8.46 -13.40 2.34
N GLY A 678 -9.30 -14.34 2.73
CA GLY A 678 -8.90 -15.56 3.42
C GLY A 678 -7.90 -16.42 2.63
N ALA A 679 -8.02 -16.44 1.30
CA ALA A 679 -7.12 -17.19 0.43
C ALA A 679 -5.72 -16.57 0.33
N VAL A 680 -5.60 -15.24 0.30
CA VAL A 680 -4.33 -14.53 0.17
C VAL A 680 -3.65 -14.22 1.51
N GLN A 681 -4.42 -14.10 2.59
CA GLN A 681 -3.95 -13.69 3.91
C GLN A 681 -2.77 -14.52 4.46
N PRO A 682 -2.72 -15.85 4.31
CA PRO A 682 -1.61 -16.67 4.80
C PRO A 682 -0.25 -16.36 4.15
N PHE A 683 -0.23 -15.57 3.08
CA PHE A 683 0.96 -15.21 2.31
C PHE A 683 1.33 -13.74 2.42
N LEU A 684 0.75 -13.00 3.36
CA LEU A 684 1.07 -11.61 3.62
C LEU A 684 1.86 -11.49 4.92
N SER A 685 2.99 -10.79 4.87
CA SER A 685 3.83 -10.63 6.06
C SER A 685 3.41 -9.44 6.93
N GLY A 686 2.54 -8.58 6.44
CA GLY A 686 2.16 -7.31 7.07
C GLY A 686 0.71 -7.15 7.45
N ALA A 687 -0.16 -8.07 7.08
CA ALA A 687 -1.60 -7.93 7.31
C ALA A 687 -2.19 -9.08 8.12
#